data_3c95ff5a94bc0b5871e80bc5f647d14f
#
_entry.id   3c95ff5a94bc0b5871e80bc5f647d14f
#
_cell.length_a   1.000
_cell.length_b   1.000
_cell.length_c   1.000
_cell.angle_alpha   90.00
_cell.angle_beta   90.00
_cell.angle_gamma   90.00
#
_symmetry.space_group_name_H-M   'P 1'
#
loop_
_entity.id
_entity.type
_entity.pdbx_description
1 polymer ?
#
loop_
_entity_poly.entity_id
_entity_poly.type
_entity_poly.pdbx_seq_one_letter_code
_entity_poly.pdbx_strand_id
1 'polypeptide(L)'
;EVAFQAELAPKFSYGCAVFLDSDRVNFQKEGYQKQELLAGLAQVLPKNVWQYVVQIPRLASLGRKFVLQGGTQYNLAAVKAQVDYIKERVPGAEVYVHPHTGEAGAIGAAMETLRRYKRTGTSRYIGIQATLDLDYKTTTDESTVCHFCPNECKRTFIDTKRPDGSTSRYIAGFSCEKGTVESKEAMLDLVAERKKTAKQFPNLVDYESKRAFASFYKGEAMPEAGSPVEDVQVTQGLFRIKRRTVTRPFQRSSEEAARKRKNIRIGLPRVLNIYSTAPFFRAYFEALGIPKTNVIFSEHTDEDMWVEGGKYGSIDPCFPSKVAQAHIHNLLFHKHEPERKRPLNYIFFPILTHVPSFVKDTMDNTSCPIVAGTPDVMKAAFTKELDFFAVRNIEYLSPALSFAEPLLLTRRMFETWAERLGVTEDENDHACREAFKALEAFELDLQDKGRAILETVEAENRIAILVLNRPYHSDPGLNHGIPEEFQVLGYPILSIRSIPKDKEYLSRYFKKELESGLIKDPLELNHVWPENYSANSAQKVWAASFAAHHPNVCVLDLSSFKCGHDAPTYGMVDSIVQTARTPSAALHDLDANKPGGSIKIRVKTYAHSLRLRQEALEDVSRKRDALSHAIDKKRLELLEMKRKQLLGVRESDNEIAEQIAEVRSRVLAYETRLEKPPELPKGMVRLGRKQEDGSIVPTKLPNERGATAAE
;
A
#
# COMPACT_ATOMS: atom_id res chain seq x y z
N GLU A 1 -3.35 23.51 -36.18
CA GLU A 1 -3.18 24.69 -37.06
C GLU A 1 -3.78 25.96 -36.44
N VAL A 2 -5.04 25.96 -35.99
CA VAL A 2 -5.71 27.15 -35.44
C VAL A 2 -4.96 27.75 -34.24
N ALA A 3 -4.42 26.92 -33.33
CA ALA A 3 -3.66 27.42 -32.19
C ALA A 3 -2.36 28.16 -32.54
N PHE A 4 -1.80 27.95 -33.75
CA PHE A 4 -0.62 28.69 -34.22
C PHE A 4 -0.91 30.09 -34.74
N GLN A 5 -2.20 30.48 -34.87
CA GLN A 5 -2.64 31.78 -35.28
C GLN A 5 -2.85 32.74 -34.06
N ALA A 6 -2.62 32.20 -32.84
CA ALA A 6 -2.81 32.93 -31.61
C ALA A 6 -1.63 33.86 -31.34
N GLU A 7 -1.90 35.13 -31.03
CA GLU A 7 -0.92 36.10 -30.53
C GLU A 7 -0.74 35.98 -29.02
N LEU A 8 -1.80 35.61 -28.32
CA LEU A 8 -1.85 35.45 -26.87
C LEU A 8 -2.28 34.03 -26.51
N ALA A 9 -1.92 33.58 -25.32
CA ALA A 9 -2.38 32.29 -24.78
C ALA A 9 -2.72 32.43 -23.29
N PRO A 10 -4.03 32.36 -22.93
CA PRO A 10 -4.43 32.45 -21.53
C PRO A 10 -3.88 31.29 -20.72
N LYS A 11 -3.55 31.54 -19.44
CA LYS A 11 -2.98 30.60 -18.54
C LYS A 11 -4.07 29.76 -17.88
N PHE A 12 -4.38 28.61 -18.46
CA PHE A 12 -5.30 27.65 -17.87
C PHE A 12 -4.76 27.04 -16.57
N SER A 13 -5.66 26.77 -15.64
CA SER A 13 -5.40 25.92 -14.47
C SER A 13 -5.04 24.51 -14.90
N TYR A 14 -4.25 23.79 -14.10
CA TYR A 14 -3.90 22.40 -14.38
C TYR A 14 -4.45 21.46 -13.31
N GLY A 15 -4.60 20.19 -13.64
CA GLY A 15 -5.15 19.16 -12.78
C GLY A 15 -6.51 18.66 -13.27
N CYS A 16 -7.59 19.06 -12.63
CA CYS A 16 -8.93 18.57 -12.95
C CYS A 16 -9.52 19.23 -14.21
N ALA A 17 -10.17 18.42 -15.08
CA ALA A 17 -10.82 18.91 -16.31
C ALA A 17 -11.94 19.93 -16.05
N VAL A 18 -12.61 19.86 -14.89
CA VAL A 18 -13.65 20.83 -14.49
C VAL A 18 -13.08 22.25 -14.38
N PHE A 19 -11.86 22.41 -13.86
CA PHE A 19 -11.21 23.71 -13.79
C PHE A 19 -10.85 24.25 -15.19
N LEU A 20 -10.38 23.37 -16.07
CA LEU A 20 -10.10 23.72 -17.47
C LEU A 20 -11.36 24.22 -18.18
N ASP A 21 -12.51 23.58 -17.95
CA ASP A 21 -13.77 24.00 -18.55
C ASP A 21 -14.27 25.33 -17.97
N SER A 22 -14.14 25.53 -16.66
CA SER A 22 -14.44 26.81 -16.00
C SER A 22 -13.56 27.92 -16.52
N ASP A 23 -12.25 27.70 -16.65
CA ASP A 23 -11.31 28.70 -17.21
C ASP A 23 -11.66 29.01 -18.66
N ARG A 24 -11.99 28.02 -19.47
CA ARG A 24 -12.45 28.26 -20.86
C ARG A 24 -13.64 29.21 -20.91
N VAL A 25 -14.65 28.97 -20.08
CA VAL A 25 -15.84 29.84 -20.02
C VAL A 25 -15.47 31.29 -19.58
N ASN A 26 -14.61 31.42 -18.57
CA ASN A 26 -14.17 32.73 -18.09
C ASN A 26 -13.37 33.47 -19.14
N PHE A 27 -12.38 32.84 -19.77
CA PHE A 27 -11.58 33.45 -20.83
C PHE A 27 -12.42 33.81 -22.05
N GLN A 28 -13.47 33.05 -22.40
CA GLN A 28 -14.44 33.45 -23.43
C GLN A 28 -15.17 34.72 -23.06
N LYS A 29 -15.58 34.91 -21.79
CA LYS A 29 -16.22 36.13 -21.30
C LYS A 29 -15.25 37.31 -21.26
N GLU A 30 -13.96 37.05 -21.04
CA GLU A 30 -12.90 38.07 -21.09
C GLU A 30 -12.52 38.49 -22.52
N GLY A 31 -13.07 37.84 -23.54
CA GLY A 31 -12.90 38.23 -24.95
C GLY A 31 -11.81 37.47 -25.71
N TYR A 32 -11.17 36.44 -25.09
CA TYR A 32 -10.19 35.61 -25.77
C TYR A 32 -10.81 34.88 -26.95
N GLN A 33 -10.10 34.88 -28.08
CA GLN A 33 -10.55 34.27 -29.31
C GLN A 33 -10.27 32.74 -29.34
N LYS A 34 -10.94 32.02 -30.25
CA LYS A 34 -10.82 30.56 -30.37
C LYS A 34 -9.37 30.05 -30.49
N GLN A 35 -8.55 30.72 -31.30
CA GLN A 35 -7.15 30.37 -31.48
C GLN A 35 -6.32 30.51 -30.20
N GLU A 36 -6.60 31.58 -29.41
CA GLU A 36 -5.93 31.88 -28.15
C GLU A 36 -6.28 30.83 -27.09
N LEU A 37 -7.56 30.47 -26.99
CA LEU A 37 -8.02 29.44 -26.08
C LEU A 37 -7.38 28.06 -26.41
N LEU A 38 -7.30 27.70 -27.71
CA LEU A 38 -6.66 26.47 -28.14
C LEU A 38 -5.16 26.48 -27.88
N ALA A 39 -4.50 27.62 -28.00
CA ALA A 39 -3.09 27.77 -27.65
C ALA A 39 -2.86 27.60 -26.13
N GLY A 40 -3.69 28.21 -25.31
CA GLY A 40 -3.65 28.07 -23.84
C GLY A 40 -3.90 26.61 -23.39
N LEU A 41 -4.88 25.94 -23.98
CA LEU A 41 -5.15 24.53 -23.71
C LEU A 41 -3.97 23.63 -24.13
N ALA A 42 -3.30 23.91 -25.25
CA ALA A 42 -2.11 23.17 -25.65
C ALA A 42 -0.96 23.39 -24.64
N GLN A 43 -0.77 24.61 -24.13
CA GLN A 43 0.29 24.93 -23.16
C GLN A 43 0.08 24.32 -21.78
N VAL A 44 -1.15 24.01 -21.38
CA VAL A 44 -1.41 23.36 -20.09
C VAL A 44 -1.16 21.85 -20.12
N LEU A 45 -1.21 21.24 -21.31
CA LEU A 45 -1.02 19.80 -21.49
C LEU A 45 0.29 19.26 -20.85
N PRO A 46 1.48 19.80 -21.13
CA PRO A 46 2.71 19.31 -20.50
C PRO A 46 2.74 19.49 -18.99
N LYS A 47 2.10 20.53 -18.44
CA LYS A 47 1.97 20.70 -16.99
C LYS A 47 1.15 19.57 -16.38
N ASN A 48 0.02 19.23 -17.01
CA ASN A 48 -0.81 18.10 -16.58
C ASN A 48 -0.03 16.78 -16.64
N VAL A 49 0.71 16.54 -17.72
CA VAL A 49 1.48 15.30 -17.87
C VAL A 49 2.60 15.23 -16.84
N TRP A 50 3.50 16.21 -16.82
CA TRP A 50 4.74 16.14 -16.05
C TRP A 50 4.58 16.44 -14.56
N GLN A 51 3.75 17.43 -14.21
CA GLN A 51 3.59 17.87 -12.81
C GLN A 51 2.47 17.13 -12.09
N TYR A 52 1.36 16.83 -12.77
CA TYR A 52 0.19 16.26 -12.14
C TYR A 52 0.11 14.73 -12.28
N VAL A 53 0.32 14.20 -13.49
CA VAL A 53 0.19 12.74 -13.72
C VAL A 53 1.47 12.00 -13.36
N VAL A 54 2.61 12.44 -13.91
CA VAL A 54 3.91 11.76 -13.73
C VAL A 54 4.60 12.19 -12.45
N GLN A 55 4.30 13.39 -11.96
CA GLN A 55 4.80 13.96 -10.70
C GLN A 55 6.34 14.02 -10.62
N ILE A 56 7.00 14.31 -11.76
CA ILE A 56 8.46 14.50 -11.79
C ILE A 56 8.80 15.96 -11.52
N PRO A 57 9.33 16.31 -10.35
CA PRO A 57 9.58 17.70 -9.96
C PRO A 57 10.73 18.33 -10.74
N ARG A 58 11.70 17.52 -11.17
CA ARG A 58 12.92 17.98 -11.88
C ARG A 58 13.13 17.18 -13.17
N LEU A 59 12.64 17.71 -14.30
CA LEU A 59 12.83 17.08 -15.61
C LEU A 59 14.29 16.84 -15.97
N ALA A 60 15.21 17.70 -15.52
CA ALA A 60 16.64 17.55 -15.75
C ALA A 60 17.23 16.26 -15.17
N SER A 61 16.59 15.65 -14.17
CA SER A 61 16.99 14.35 -13.62
C SER A 61 16.81 13.18 -14.60
N LEU A 62 15.94 13.34 -15.61
CA LEU A 62 15.70 12.34 -16.66
C LEU A 62 16.76 12.37 -17.77
N GLY A 63 17.65 13.36 -17.76
CA GLY A 63 18.66 13.55 -18.80
C GLY A 63 18.30 14.67 -19.78
N ARG A 64 18.96 14.68 -20.96
CA ARG A 64 18.81 15.74 -21.96
C ARG A 64 18.16 15.30 -23.27
N LYS A 65 17.94 13.99 -23.48
CA LYS A 65 17.31 13.46 -24.69
C LYS A 65 15.90 12.96 -24.37
N PHE A 66 14.93 13.55 -25.05
CA PHE A 66 13.52 13.25 -24.87
C PHE A 66 12.92 12.75 -26.18
N VAL A 67 12.20 11.66 -26.13
CA VAL A 67 11.46 11.11 -27.28
C VAL A 67 9.97 11.21 -26.97
N LEU A 68 9.24 11.96 -27.80
CA LEU A 68 7.79 12.08 -27.72
C LEU A 68 7.18 11.01 -28.62
N GLN A 69 6.25 10.22 -28.06
CA GLN A 69 5.56 9.14 -28.76
C GLN A 69 4.10 9.00 -28.32
N GLY A 70 3.31 8.26 -29.06
CA GLY A 70 1.87 8.13 -28.84
C GLY A 70 1.06 9.02 -29.81
N GLY A 71 -0.21 8.65 -30.05
CA GLY A 71 -1.09 9.29 -31.05
C GLY A 71 -1.32 10.79 -30.82
N THR A 72 -1.18 11.30 -29.57
CA THR A 72 -1.27 12.73 -29.25
C THR A 72 -0.24 13.57 -30.00
N GLN A 73 0.89 12.97 -30.41
CA GLN A 73 1.96 13.68 -31.13
C GLN A 73 1.62 14.00 -32.60
N TYR A 74 0.51 13.50 -33.13
CA TYR A 74 -0.03 14.01 -34.38
C TYR A 74 -0.57 15.44 -34.28
N ASN A 75 -0.85 15.90 -33.05
CA ASN A 75 -1.24 17.28 -32.79
C ASN A 75 0.00 18.18 -32.60
N LEU A 76 0.33 18.92 -33.65
CA LEU A 76 1.53 19.79 -33.65
C LEU A 76 1.52 20.87 -32.56
N ALA A 77 0.35 21.38 -32.14
CA ALA A 77 0.26 22.31 -31.04
C ALA A 77 0.64 21.66 -29.70
N ALA A 78 0.22 20.40 -29.50
CA ALA A 78 0.61 19.63 -28.32
C ALA A 78 2.12 19.31 -28.34
N VAL A 79 2.68 18.97 -29.48
CA VAL A 79 4.13 18.76 -29.66
C VAL A 79 4.91 20.02 -29.33
N LYS A 80 4.53 21.17 -29.93
CA LYS A 80 5.19 22.45 -29.65
C LYS A 80 5.17 22.78 -28.16
N ALA A 81 4.02 22.69 -27.52
CA ALA A 81 3.88 22.96 -26.10
C ALA A 81 4.79 22.09 -25.22
N GLN A 82 4.91 20.78 -25.55
CA GLN A 82 5.81 19.88 -24.85
C GLN A 82 7.28 20.22 -25.09
N VAL A 83 7.66 20.53 -26.31
CA VAL A 83 9.03 20.92 -26.67
C VAL A 83 9.42 22.21 -25.93
N ASP A 84 8.57 23.22 -25.94
CA ASP A 84 8.81 24.49 -25.25
C ASP A 84 8.93 24.25 -23.72
N TYR A 85 8.04 23.48 -23.14
CA TYR A 85 8.04 23.14 -21.72
C TYR A 85 9.32 22.41 -21.28
N ILE A 86 9.77 21.44 -22.09
CA ILE A 86 11.00 20.67 -21.80
C ILE A 86 12.23 21.56 -21.92
N LYS A 87 12.36 22.32 -23.02
CA LYS A 87 13.53 23.18 -23.28
C LYS A 87 13.67 24.32 -22.27
N GLU A 88 12.54 24.87 -21.78
CA GLU A 88 12.53 25.88 -20.74
C GLU A 88 13.14 25.36 -19.41
N ARG A 89 12.88 24.08 -19.08
CA ARG A 89 13.27 23.46 -17.80
C ARG A 89 14.55 22.67 -17.85
N VAL A 90 14.97 22.25 -19.04
CA VAL A 90 16.20 21.48 -19.26
C VAL A 90 17.01 22.16 -20.36
N PRO A 91 17.87 23.11 -20.00
CA PRO A 91 18.75 23.80 -20.96
C PRO A 91 19.57 22.81 -21.76
N GLY A 92 19.58 22.95 -23.09
CA GLY A 92 20.28 22.06 -24.02
C GLY A 92 19.58 20.70 -24.23
N ALA A 93 18.30 20.59 -23.90
CA ALA A 93 17.52 19.39 -24.22
C ALA A 93 17.31 19.20 -25.71
N GLU A 94 17.51 17.97 -26.18
CA GLU A 94 17.15 17.49 -27.49
C GLU A 94 15.83 16.75 -27.42
N VAL A 95 14.83 17.19 -28.20
CA VAL A 95 13.49 16.60 -28.19
C VAL A 95 13.18 16.05 -29.58
N TYR A 96 12.88 14.77 -29.64
CA TYR A 96 12.58 14.05 -30.86
C TYR A 96 11.11 13.58 -30.85
N VAL A 97 10.45 13.69 -31.99
CA VAL A 97 9.14 13.05 -32.20
C VAL A 97 9.38 11.76 -32.95
N HIS A 98 8.88 10.65 -32.42
CA HIS A 98 9.08 9.35 -33.04
C HIS A 98 8.36 9.30 -34.41
N PRO A 99 9.01 8.83 -35.50
CA PRO A 99 8.39 8.81 -36.83
C PRO A 99 7.13 7.92 -36.89
N HIS A 100 7.08 6.85 -36.09
CA HIS A 100 5.92 5.96 -35.94
C HIS A 100 5.24 6.24 -34.60
N THR A 101 4.83 7.47 -34.37
CA THR A 101 4.33 7.89 -33.04
C THR A 101 3.02 7.19 -32.65
N GLY A 102 2.13 6.91 -33.65
CA GLY A 102 0.89 6.19 -33.42
C GLY A 102 1.09 4.71 -33.08
N GLU A 103 2.10 4.09 -33.69
CA GLU A 103 2.42 2.67 -33.60
C GLU A 103 3.43 2.37 -32.47
N ALA A 104 3.93 3.38 -31.77
CA ALA A 104 4.98 3.23 -30.76
C ALA A 104 4.62 2.22 -29.66
N GLY A 105 3.35 2.15 -29.27
CA GLY A 105 2.85 1.15 -28.33
C GLY A 105 2.95 -0.29 -28.84
N ALA A 106 2.61 -0.52 -30.12
CA ALA A 106 2.72 -1.83 -30.77
C ALA A 106 4.19 -2.25 -30.92
N ILE A 107 5.06 -1.32 -31.30
CA ILE A 107 6.52 -1.53 -31.41
C ILE A 107 7.07 -1.93 -30.02
N GLY A 108 6.71 -1.20 -28.97
CA GLY A 108 7.12 -1.50 -27.60
C GLY A 108 6.65 -2.87 -27.13
N ALA A 109 5.41 -3.26 -27.44
CA ALA A 109 4.87 -4.57 -27.12
C ALA A 109 5.63 -5.70 -27.85
N ALA A 110 5.98 -5.49 -29.13
CA ALA A 110 6.78 -6.44 -29.90
C ALA A 110 8.20 -6.60 -29.32
N MET A 111 8.84 -5.49 -28.97
CA MET A 111 10.17 -5.50 -28.33
C MET A 111 10.15 -6.22 -26.97
N GLU A 112 9.14 -5.97 -26.13
CA GLU A 112 8.98 -6.66 -24.84
C GLU A 112 8.70 -8.16 -25.03
N THR A 113 7.89 -8.52 -26.02
CA THR A 113 7.63 -9.93 -26.37
C THR A 113 8.92 -10.62 -26.79
N LEU A 114 9.75 -9.96 -27.64
CA LEU A 114 11.05 -10.48 -28.04
C LEU A 114 12.01 -10.62 -26.86
N ARG A 115 12.05 -9.63 -25.97
CA ARG A 115 12.85 -9.69 -24.74
C ARG A 115 12.45 -10.90 -23.88
N ARG A 116 11.16 -11.10 -23.68
CA ARG A 116 10.63 -12.26 -22.92
C ARG A 116 10.94 -13.58 -23.61
N TYR A 117 10.75 -13.64 -24.93
CA TYR A 117 11.10 -14.83 -25.71
C TYR A 117 12.59 -15.20 -25.55
N LYS A 118 13.51 -14.22 -25.69
CA LYS A 118 14.94 -14.45 -25.46
C LYS A 118 15.26 -14.97 -24.05
N ARG A 119 14.46 -14.59 -23.04
CA ARG A 119 14.63 -15.03 -21.66
C ARG A 119 14.06 -16.42 -21.38
N THR A 120 12.87 -16.73 -21.91
CA THR A 120 12.10 -17.93 -21.56
C THR A 120 12.16 -19.04 -22.60
N GLY A 121 12.46 -18.71 -23.85
CA GLY A 121 12.38 -19.61 -25.00
C GLY A 121 10.95 -20.01 -25.38
N THR A 122 9.94 -19.29 -24.84
CA THR A 122 8.51 -19.61 -25.04
C THR A 122 7.75 -18.43 -25.62
N SER A 123 6.80 -18.70 -26.51
CA SER A 123 5.92 -17.70 -27.10
C SER A 123 4.54 -18.27 -27.38
N ARG A 124 3.52 -17.42 -27.37
CA ARG A 124 2.17 -17.70 -27.87
C ARG A 124 1.92 -17.07 -29.26
N TYR A 125 2.95 -16.50 -29.86
CA TYR A 125 2.84 -15.87 -31.16
C TYR A 125 2.52 -16.91 -32.24
N ILE A 126 1.46 -16.65 -33.01
CA ILE A 126 0.92 -17.58 -34.01
C ILE A 126 1.63 -17.53 -35.37
N GLY A 127 2.57 -16.58 -35.54
CA GLY A 127 3.29 -16.35 -36.78
C GLY A 127 2.75 -15.16 -37.58
N ILE A 128 3.57 -14.61 -38.48
CA ILE A 128 3.23 -13.41 -39.27
C ILE A 128 2.05 -13.70 -40.18
N GLN A 129 2.08 -14.81 -40.96
CA GLN A 129 1.04 -15.13 -41.90
C GLN A 129 -0.32 -15.31 -41.20
N ALA A 130 -0.37 -16.11 -40.14
CA ALA A 130 -1.59 -16.30 -39.34
C ALA A 130 -2.11 -15.00 -38.70
N THR A 131 -1.22 -14.04 -38.41
CA THR A 131 -1.61 -12.72 -37.91
C THR A 131 -2.18 -11.84 -39.04
N LEU A 132 -1.63 -11.90 -40.25
CA LEU A 132 -2.15 -11.17 -41.41
C LEU A 132 -3.49 -11.71 -41.90
N ASP A 133 -3.66 -13.02 -41.79
CA ASP A 133 -4.90 -13.73 -42.21
C ASP A 133 -5.96 -13.73 -41.07
N LEU A 134 -5.72 -13.02 -39.98
CA LEU A 134 -6.63 -12.96 -38.85
C LEU A 134 -7.83 -12.07 -39.19
N ASP A 135 -9.02 -12.68 -39.27
CA ASP A 135 -10.27 -11.93 -39.43
C ASP A 135 -10.79 -11.47 -38.05
N TYR A 136 -11.26 -10.24 -37.97
CA TYR A 136 -11.83 -9.71 -36.73
C TYR A 136 -13.04 -8.81 -36.98
N LYS A 137 -13.98 -8.87 -36.04
CA LYS A 137 -15.16 -8.01 -36.03
C LYS A 137 -15.22 -7.28 -34.70
N THR A 138 -15.43 -5.97 -34.75
CA THR A 138 -15.62 -5.14 -33.56
C THR A 138 -17.09 -4.76 -33.41
N THR A 139 -17.67 -4.96 -32.23
CA THR A 139 -19.05 -4.62 -31.92
C THR A 139 -19.07 -3.72 -30.69
N THR A 140 -19.75 -2.57 -30.77
CA THR A 140 -19.95 -1.62 -29.63
C THR A 140 -21.35 -1.05 -29.78
N ASP A 141 -22.31 -1.65 -29.09
CA ASP A 141 -23.73 -1.27 -29.12
C ASP A 141 -24.38 -1.60 -27.74
N GLU A 142 -25.70 -1.47 -27.66
CA GLU A 142 -26.45 -1.76 -26.43
C GLU A 142 -26.28 -3.21 -25.94
N SER A 143 -26.04 -4.18 -26.85
CA SER A 143 -25.83 -5.57 -26.45
C SER A 143 -24.49 -5.81 -25.76
N THR A 144 -23.54 -4.87 -25.88
CA THR A 144 -22.22 -4.95 -25.26
C THR A 144 -22.15 -4.26 -23.90
N VAL A 145 -23.23 -3.60 -23.44
CA VAL A 145 -23.27 -2.94 -22.13
C VAL A 145 -23.15 -3.96 -21.00
N CYS A 146 -22.35 -3.61 -19.99
CA CYS A 146 -22.15 -4.44 -18.81
C CYS A 146 -23.21 -4.11 -17.75
N HIS A 147 -24.08 -5.07 -17.42
CA HIS A 147 -25.16 -4.91 -16.42
C HIS A 147 -24.83 -5.55 -15.06
N PHE A 148 -23.55 -5.76 -14.72
CA PHE A 148 -23.16 -6.36 -13.42
C PHE A 148 -23.11 -5.36 -12.25
N CYS A 149 -23.29 -4.06 -12.52
CA CYS A 149 -23.39 -3.01 -11.51
C CYS A 149 -23.99 -1.73 -12.13
N PRO A 150 -24.38 -0.71 -11.31
CA PRO A 150 -24.98 0.54 -11.78
C PRO A 150 -24.14 1.38 -12.75
N ASN A 151 -22.83 1.10 -12.88
CA ASN A 151 -21.95 1.84 -13.80
C ASN A 151 -22.22 1.57 -15.29
N GLU A 152 -22.90 0.49 -15.64
CA GLU A 152 -23.32 0.13 -17.00
C GLU A 152 -22.28 0.45 -18.07
N CYS A 153 -21.04 -0.04 -17.86
CA CYS A 153 -19.91 0.28 -18.74
C CYS A 153 -20.20 -0.15 -20.19
N LYS A 154 -20.05 0.78 -21.13
CA LYS A 154 -20.05 0.46 -22.57
C LYS A 154 -18.79 -0.30 -22.90
N ARG A 155 -18.94 -1.55 -23.36
CA ARG A 155 -17.82 -2.43 -23.72
C ARG A 155 -17.69 -2.50 -25.23
N THR A 156 -16.53 -2.91 -25.68
CA THR A 156 -16.26 -3.25 -27.07
C THR A 156 -15.90 -4.72 -27.14
N PHE A 157 -16.66 -5.50 -27.89
CA PHE A 157 -16.36 -6.89 -28.16
C PHE A 157 -15.53 -6.98 -29.46
N ILE A 158 -14.40 -7.67 -29.38
CA ILE A 158 -13.50 -7.91 -30.52
C ILE A 158 -13.46 -9.42 -30.73
N ASP A 159 -14.24 -9.87 -31.70
CA ASP A 159 -14.30 -11.27 -32.13
C ASP A 159 -13.24 -11.53 -33.17
N THR A 160 -12.35 -12.46 -32.89
CA THR A 160 -11.29 -12.86 -33.82
C THR A 160 -11.52 -14.29 -34.31
N LYS A 161 -11.36 -14.51 -35.59
CA LYS A 161 -11.39 -15.83 -36.23
C LYS A 161 -10.01 -16.13 -36.81
N ARG A 162 -9.42 -17.22 -36.34
CA ARG A 162 -8.11 -17.66 -36.79
C ARG A 162 -8.24 -18.50 -38.09
N PRO A 163 -7.17 -18.64 -38.87
CA PRO A 163 -7.16 -19.48 -40.08
C PRO A 163 -7.50 -20.96 -39.79
N ASP A 164 -7.23 -21.45 -38.57
CA ASP A 164 -7.60 -22.81 -38.14
C ASP A 164 -9.10 -22.97 -37.82
N GLY A 165 -9.90 -21.90 -38.01
CA GLY A 165 -11.32 -21.87 -37.69
C GLY A 165 -11.65 -21.59 -36.22
N SER A 166 -10.67 -21.53 -35.31
CA SER A 166 -10.89 -21.20 -33.92
C SER A 166 -11.30 -19.73 -33.77
N THR A 167 -12.25 -19.47 -32.85
CA THR A 167 -12.74 -18.13 -32.54
C THR A 167 -12.37 -17.75 -31.14
N SER A 168 -12.07 -16.48 -30.90
CA SER A 168 -11.88 -15.95 -29.59
C SER A 168 -12.45 -14.54 -29.47
N ARG A 169 -13.05 -14.21 -28.32
CA ARG A 169 -13.58 -12.88 -28.01
C ARG A 169 -12.68 -12.19 -27.01
N TYR A 170 -12.29 -10.96 -27.31
CA TYR A 170 -11.66 -10.05 -26.39
C TYR A 170 -12.63 -8.93 -26.07
N ILE A 171 -12.77 -8.60 -24.78
CA ILE A 171 -13.66 -7.54 -24.30
C ILE A 171 -12.80 -6.36 -23.81
N ALA A 172 -13.08 -5.17 -24.33
CA ALA A 172 -12.45 -3.91 -23.95
C ALA A 172 -13.48 -2.91 -23.42
N GLY A 173 -13.04 -1.75 -22.91
CA GLY A 173 -13.94 -0.65 -22.48
C GLY A 173 -14.59 -0.86 -21.11
N PHE A 174 -14.18 -1.85 -20.34
CA PHE A 174 -14.70 -2.09 -18.99
C PHE A 174 -13.92 -1.31 -17.92
N SER A 175 -14.62 -0.92 -16.84
CA SER A 175 -14.00 -0.25 -15.68
C SER A 175 -13.52 -1.22 -14.59
N CYS A 176 -13.98 -2.47 -14.59
CA CYS A 176 -13.58 -3.48 -13.62
C CYS A 176 -13.55 -4.89 -14.23
N GLU A 177 -12.90 -5.86 -13.56
CA GLU A 177 -12.72 -7.22 -14.06
C GLU A 177 -14.06 -7.96 -14.30
N LYS A 178 -15.14 -7.59 -13.62
CA LYS A 178 -16.47 -8.14 -13.89
C LYS A 178 -16.90 -7.91 -15.36
N GLY A 179 -16.45 -6.80 -15.96
CA GLY A 179 -16.73 -6.48 -17.36
C GLY A 179 -15.97 -7.34 -18.38
N THR A 180 -15.03 -8.19 -17.96
CA THR A 180 -14.28 -9.09 -18.86
C THR A 180 -15.07 -10.34 -19.26
N VAL A 181 -16.21 -10.57 -18.65
CA VAL A 181 -17.08 -11.73 -18.89
C VAL A 181 -18.48 -11.30 -19.32
N GLU A 182 -19.22 -12.21 -19.92
CA GLU A 182 -20.52 -11.91 -20.52
C GLU A 182 -21.70 -12.37 -19.68
N SER A 183 -21.54 -13.46 -18.93
CA SER A 183 -22.63 -14.03 -18.11
C SER A 183 -22.43 -13.78 -16.62
N LYS A 184 -23.54 -13.80 -15.87
CA LYS A 184 -23.54 -13.69 -14.40
C LYS A 184 -22.81 -14.86 -13.74
N GLU A 185 -22.91 -16.05 -14.32
CA GLU A 185 -22.22 -17.26 -13.84
C GLU A 185 -20.70 -17.09 -13.98
N ALA A 186 -20.22 -16.73 -15.17
CA ALA A 186 -18.81 -16.46 -15.41
C ALA A 186 -18.27 -15.32 -14.52
N MET A 187 -19.09 -14.33 -14.19
CA MET A 187 -18.74 -13.27 -13.26
C MET A 187 -18.59 -13.80 -11.83
N LEU A 188 -19.48 -14.68 -11.39
CA LEU A 188 -19.39 -15.30 -10.06
C LEU A 188 -18.17 -16.19 -9.95
N ASP A 189 -17.88 -16.99 -10.99
CA ASP A 189 -16.69 -17.84 -11.05
C ASP A 189 -15.41 -17.01 -11.02
N LEU A 190 -15.34 -15.93 -11.80
CA LEU A 190 -14.22 -14.99 -11.79
C LEU A 190 -13.97 -14.42 -10.39
N VAL A 191 -15.04 -13.98 -9.71
CA VAL A 191 -14.95 -13.44 -8.35
C VAL A 191 -14.50 -14.52 -7.36
N ALA A 192 -15.00 -15.75 -7.49
CA ALA A 192 -14.60 -16.88 -6.64
C ALA A 192 -13.12 -17.25 -6.85
N GLU A 193 -12.65 -17.30 -8.11
CA GLU A 193 -11.24 -17.56 -8.44
C GLU A 193 -10.32 -16.46 -7.90
N ARG A 194 -10.69 -15.18 -8.07
CA ARG A 194 -9.94 -14.06 -7.49
C ARG A 194 -9.84 -14.16 -5.97
N LYS A 195 -10.95 -14.48 -5.28
CA LYS A 195 -10.95 -14.69 -3.83
C LYS A 195 -10.06 -15.87 -3.42
N LYS A 196 -10.06 -16.96 -4.20
CA LYS A 196 -9.20 -18.13 -3.96
C LYS A 196 -7.72 -17.75 -4.12
N THR A 197 -7.37 -17.03 -5.17
CA THR A 197 -6.01 -16.54 -5.42
C THR A 197 -5.56 -15.57 -4.32
N ALA A 198 -6.41 -14.61 -3.96
CA ALA A 198 -6.12 -13.66 -2.88
C ALA A 198 -5.80 -14.37 -1.55
N LYS A 199 -6.50 -15.46 -1.22
CA LYS A 199 -6.23 -16.22 0.01
C LYS A 199 -4.85 -16.90 0.04
N GLN A 200 -4.20 -17.10 -1.10
CA GLN A 200 -2.87 -17.72 -1.18
C GLN A 200 -1.75 -16.73 -0.83
N PHE A 201 -2.03 -15.44 -0.90
CA PHE A 201 -1.05 -14.38 -0.64
C PHE A 201 -1.54 -13.53 0.54
N PRO A 202 -0.74 -13.37 1.60
CA PRO A 202 -1.13 -12.58 2.76
C PRO A 202 -1.22 -11.08 2.41
N ASN A 203 -2.22 -10.41 2.99
CA ASN A 203 -2.41 -8.96 2.92
C ASN A 203 -2.51 -8.40 4.34
N LEU A 204 -1.42 -7.80 4.80
CA LEU A 204 -1.36 -7.28 6.17
C LEU A 204 -2.04 -5.92 6.34
N VAL A 205 -2.37 -5.22 5.26
CA VAL A 205 -3.22 -4.01 5.32
C VAL A 205 -4.65 -4.42 5.67
N ASP A 206 -5.21 -5.42 4.99
CA ASP A 206 -6.53 -5.96 5.31
C ASP A 206 -6.54 -6.67 6.69
N TYR A 207 -5.48 -7.40 7.01
CA TYR A 207 -5.32 -8.04 8.32
C TYR A 207 -5.32 -7.01 9.44
N GLU A 208 -4.52 -5.96 9.34
CA GLU A 208 -4.44 -4.84 10.29
C GLU A 208 -5.81 -4.17 10.46
N SER A 209 -6.51 -3.87 9.36
CA SER A 209 -7.85 -3.30 9.36
C SER A 209 -8.85 -4.11 10.20
N LYS A 210 -8.80 -5.43 10.11
CA LYS A 210 -9.67 -6.33 10.87
C LYS A 210 -9.22 -6.50 12.32
N ARG A 211 -7.93 -6.64 12.54
CA ARG A 211 -7.34 -6.91 13.86
C ARG A 211 -7.33 -5.70 14.78
N ALA A 212 -7.20 -4.48 14.25
CA ALA A 212 -7.26 -3.26 15.05
C ALA A 212 -8.50 -3.17 15.94
N PHE A 213 -9.62 -3.76 15.51
CA PHE A 213 -10.88 -3.75 16.25
C PHE A 213 -11.19 -5.08 16.97
N ALA A 214 -10.26 -6.03 16.97
CA ALA A 214 -10.37 -7.25 17.76
C ALA A 214 -9.94 -7.02 19.21
N SER A 215 -10.33 -7.92 20.11
CA SER A 215 -9.88 -7.88 21.49
C SER A 215 -8.47 -8.48 21.60
N PHE A 216 -7.58 -7.75 22.27
CA PHE A 216 -6.26 -8.19 22.70
C PHE A 216 -6.14 -8.23 24.23
N TYR A 217 -7.22 -7.95 24.94
CA TYR A 217 -7.27 -8.07 26.39
C TYR A 217 -7.13 -9.53 26.82
N LYS A 218 -6.15 -9.82 27.66
CA LYS A 218 -5.84 -11.19 28.12
C LYS A 218 -6.70 -11.65 29.30
N GLY A 219 -7.58 -10.77 29.82
CA GLY A 219 -8.48 -11.11 30.92
C GLY A 219 -7.81 -11.13 32.29
N GLU A 220 -6.73 -10.37 32.51
CA GLU A 220 -6.15 -10.21 33.83
C GLU A 220 -7.21 -9.65 34.80
N ALA A 221 -7.39 -10.37 35.88
CA ALA A 221 -8.42 -9.99 36.87
C ALA A 221 -8.06 -8.66 37.55
N MET A 222 -9.07 -7.80 37.67
CA MET A 222 -8.95 -6.60 38.48
C MET A 222 -8.57 -6.98 39.90
N PRO A 223 -7.55 -6.40 40.54
CA PRO A 223 -7.15 -6.70 41.92
C PRO A 223 -8.33 -6.61 42.87
N GLU A 224 -8.34 -7.45 43.91
CA GLU A 224 -9.37 -7.39 44.95
C GLU A 224 -9.23 -6.14 45.82
N ALA A 225 -10.34 -5.67 46.38
CA ALA A 225 -10.31 -4.56 47.30
C ALA A 225 -9.40 -4.87 48.48
N GLY A 226 -8.51 -3.95 48.81
CA GLY A 226 -7.52 -4.12 49.90
C GLY A 226 -6.23 -4.83 49.50
N SER A 227 -6.10 -5.33 48.28
CA SER A 227 -4.82 -5.86 47.75
C SER A 227 -3.72 -4.80 47.87
N PRO A 228 -2.47 -5.17 48.21
CA PRO A 228 -1.39 -4.22 48.33
C PRO A 228 -0.99 -3.62 46.96
N VAL A 229 -0.97 -2.30 46.90
CA VAL A 229 -0.48 -1.55 45.72
C VAL A 229 0.70 -0.68 46.14
N GLU A 230 1.77 -0.73 45.37
CA GLU A 230 2.89 0.20 45.56
C GLU A 230 2.55 1.55 44.94
N ASP A 231 2.68 2.60 45.70
CA ASP A 231 2.48 3.98 45.32
C ASP A 231 3.72 4.81 45.58
N VAL A 232 3.99 5.83 44.79
CA VAL A 232 5.15 6.70 44.97
C VAL A 232 4.70 8.04 45.55
N GLN A 233 4.85 8.21 46.84
CA GLN A 233 4.63 9.50 47.46
C GLN A 233 5.79 10.45 47.16
N VAL A 234 5.44 11.59 46.57
CA VAL A 234 6.38 12.67 46.29
C VAL A 234 6.20 13.77 47.34
N THR A 235 7.20 13.95 48.19
CA THR A 235 7.21 15.04 49.19
C THR A 235 8.13 16.15 48.68
N GLN A 236 7.56 17.31 48.43
CA GLN A 236 8.30 18.50 47.98
C GLN A 236 8.76 19.29 49.23
N GLY A 237 10.06 19.23 49.53
CA GLY A 237 10.69 20.11 50.53
C GLY A 237 11.29 21.34 49.86
N LEU A 238 11.66 22.36 50.65
CA LEU A 238 12.16 23.66 50.14
C LEU A 238 13.37 23.55 49.18
N PHE A 239 14.15 22.46 49.25
CA PHE A 239 15.36 22.24 48.44
C PHE A 239 15.52 20.84 47.88
N ARG A 240 14.58 19.90 48.13
CA ARG A 240 14.68 18.51 47.66
C ARG A 240 13.30 17.88 47.43
N ILE A 241 13.15 17.21 46.30
CA ILE A 241 12.04 16.30 46.05
C ILE A 241 12.43 14.92 46.61
N LYS A 242 11.69 14.43 47.61
CA LYS A 242 11.85 13.07 48.14
C LYS A 242 10.76 12.19 47.55
N ARG A 243 11.14 11.09 46.91
CA ARG A 243 10.24 10.02 46.48
C ARG A 243 10.34 8.88 47.50
N ARG A 244 9.21 8.43 47.99
CA ARG A 244 9.11 7.28 48.89
C ARG A 244 8.06 6.33 48.36
N THR A 245 8.43 5.06 48.10
CA THR A 245 7.47 4.01 47.83
C THR A 245 6.72 3.66 49.11
N VAL A 246 5.39 3.70 49.06
CA VAL A 246 4.49 3.31 50.13
C VAL A 246 3.52 2.27 49.61
N THR A 247 3.18 1.31 50.46
CA THR A 247 2.15 0.31 50.15
C THR A 247 0.82 0.80 50.69
N ARG A 248 -0.20 0.83 49.83
CA ARG A 248 -1.58 1.15 50.22
C ARG A 248 -2.57 0.10 49.70
N PRO A 249 -3.77 0.00 50.29
CA PRO A 249 -4.79 -0.90 49.80
C PRO A 249 -5.37 -0.43 48.44
N PHE A 250 -5.61 -1.36 47.52
CA PHE A 250 -6.32 -1.14 46.25
C PHE A 250 -7.77 -0.74 46.53
N GLN A 251 -8.20 0.35 45.94
CA GLN A 251 -9.59 0.85 46.06
C GLN A 251 -10.44 0.30 44.89
N ARG A 252 -11.54 -0.33 45.25
CA ARG A 252 -12.54 -0.84 44.30
C ARG A 252 -13.80 0.01 44.36
N SER A 253 -14.43 0.14 43.19
CA SER A 253 -15.80 0.66 43.08
C SER A 253 -16.82 -0.27 43.73
N SER A 254 -18.02 0.26 44.03
CA SER A 254 -19.12 -0.54 44.58
C SER A 254 -19.54 -1.65 43.62
N GLU A 255 -20.07 -2.75 44.16
CA GLU A 255 -20.65 -3.82 43.33
C GLU A 255 -21.80 -3.33 42.42
N GLU A 256 -22.54 -2.31 42.88
CA GLU A 256 -23.60 -1.71 42.06
C GLU A 256 -23.02 -1.02 40.83
N ALA A 257 -21.94 -0.24 40.96
CA ALA A 257 -21.26 0.39 39.86
C ALA A 257 -20.69 -0.67 38.88
N ALA A 258 -20.08 -1.74 39.40
CA ALA A 258 -19.58 -2.85 38.59
C ALA A 258 -20.69 -3.58 37.82
N ARG A 259 -21.87 -3.74 38.45
CA ARG A 259 -23.06 -4.31 37.76
C ARG A 259 -23.62 -3.39 36.68
N LYS A 260 -23.69 -2.08 36.94
CA LYS A 260 -24.14 -1.08 35.95
C LYS A 260 -23.26 -1.09 34.70
N ARG A 261 -21.93 -1.20 34.85
CA ARG A 261 -20.99 -1.27 33.72
C ARG A 261 -21.29 -2.40 32.74
N LYS A 262 -21.81 -3.54 33.18
CA LYS A 262 -22.17 -4.67 32.30
C LYS A 262 -23.26 -4.34 31.28
N ASN A 263 -24.10 -3.32 31.56
CA ASN A 263 -25.18 -2.90 30.68
C ASN A 263 -24.83 -1.69 29.81
N ILE A 264 -23.72 -1.05 30.07
CA ILE A 264 -23.28 0.14 29.32
C ILE A 264 -22.76 -0.28 27.95
N ARG A 265 -23.19 0.45 26.90
CA ARG A 265 -22.77 0.26 25.51
C ARG A 265 -22.11 1.51 24.99
N ILE A 266 -20.89 1.37 24.48
CA ILE A 266 -20.06 2.47 24.01
C ILE A 266 -19.76 2.28 22.52
N GLY A 267 -20.13 3.29 21.71
CA GLY A 267 -19.84 3.34 20.27
C GLY A 267 -18.51 4.05 20.01
N LEU A 268 -17.67 3.48 19.15
CA LEU A 268 -16.45 4.11 18.63
C LEU A 268 -16.48 4.08 17.10
N PRO A 269 -16.16 5.20 16.43
CA PRO A 269 -16.08 5.21 14.97
C PRO A 269 -14.80 4.53 14.49
N ARG A 270 -14.88 3.71 13.42
CA ARG A 270 -13.72 3.11 12.73
C ARG A 270 -13.09 4.11 11.78
N VAL A 271 -12.43 5.12 12.28
CA VAL A 271 -11.88 6.20 11.45
C VAL A 271 -10.51 6.66 11.97
N LEU A 272 -9.77 7.27 11.08
CA LEU A 272 -8.57 8.03 11.42
C LEU A 272 -7.59 7.21 12.28
N ASN A 273 -7.00 7.82 13.29
CA ASN A 273 -6.04 7.16 14.18
C ASN A 273 -6.67 6.17 15.17
N ILE A 274 -8.00 6.00 15.17
CA ILE A 274 -8.63 4.88 15.88
C ILE A 274 -8.16 3.54 15.32
N TYR A 275 -7.84 3.44 14.03
CA TYR A 275 -7.21 2.25 13.42
C TYR A 275 -5.88 1.84 14.09
N SER A 276 -5.16 2.78 14.68
CA SER A 276 -3.91 2.49 15.40
C SER A 276 -4.05 2.40 16.91
N THR A 277 -5.17 2.83 17.48
CA THR A 277 -5.34 2.95 18.94
C THR A 277 -6.55 2.19 19.50
N ALA A 278 -7.42 1.66 18.62
CA ALA A 278 -8.60 0.92 19.06
C ALA A 278 -8.32 -0.25 20.01
N PRO A 279 -7.21 -1.03 19.89
CA PRO A 279 -6.90 -2.09 20.84
C PRO A 279 -6.76 -1.57 22.27
N PHE A 280 -6.18 -0.36 22.46
CA PHE A 280 -6.09 0.30 23.76
C PHE A 280 -7.48 0.59 24.33
N PHE A 281 -8.32 1.30 23.58
CA PHE A 281 -9.63 1.70 24.09
C PHE A 281 -10.52 0.50 24.37
N ARG A 282 -10.50 -0.48 23.49
CA ARG A 282 -11.26 -1.71 23.67
C ARG A 282 -10.85 -2.45 24.95
N ALA A 283 -9.55 -2.68 25.13
CA ALA A 283 -9.03 -3.37 26.31
C ALA A 283 -9.29 -2.60 27.61
N TYR A 284 -9.21 -1.26 27.57
CA TYR A 284 -9.56 -0.41 28.70
C TYR A 284 -10.99 -0.67 29.18
N PHE A 285 -11.96 -0.67 28.28
CA PHE A 285 -13.35 -0.92 28.65
C PHE A 285 -13.58 -2.37 29.10
N GLU A 286 -12.97 -3.33 28.43
CA GLU A 286 -13.06 -4.74 28.81
C GLU A 286 -12.45 -4.99 30.21
N ALA A 287 -11.32 -4.37 30.55
CA ALA A 287 -10.69 -4.45 31.86
C ALA A 287 -11.56 -3.83 32.98
N LEU A 288 -12.35 -2.81 32.67
CA LEU A 288 -13.33 -2.23 33.60
C LEU A 288 -14.60 -3.09 33.75
N GLY A 289 -14.68 -4.23 33.07
CA GLY A 289 -15.81 -5.16 33.18
C GLY A 289 -16.97 -4.87 32.21
N ILE A 290 -16.77 -4.01 31.21
CA ILE A 290 -17.74 -3.84 30.11
C ILE A 290 -17.60 -5.03 29.16
N PRO A 291 -18.69 -5.77 28.87
CA PRO A 291 -18.62 -6.90 27.96
C PRO A 291 -18.09 -6.51 26.58
N LYS A 292 -17.29 -7.38 25.95
CA LYS A 292 -16.74 -7.14 24.61
C LYS A 292 -17.78 -6.84 23.54
N THR A 293 -19.01 -7.37 23.72
CA THR A 293 -20.17 -7.13 22.84
C THR A 293 -20.76 -5.74 23.01
N ASN A 294 -20.39 -5.02 24.05
CA ASN A 294 -20.88 -3.69 24.37
C ASN A 294 -19.90 -2.58 24.00
N VAL A 295 -18.68 -2.94 23.58
CA VAL A 295 -17.73 -2.04 22.91
C VAL A 295 -17.97 -2.17 21.40
N ILE A 296 -18.68 -1.20 20.85
CA ILE A 296 -19.28 -1.29 19.52
C ILE A 296 -18.52 -0.37 18.56
N PHE A 297 -18.12 -0.91 17.43
CA PHE A 297 -17.53 -0.12 16.37
C PHE A 297 -18.53 0.07 15.23
N SER A 298 -18.46 1.21 14.54
CA SER A 298 -19.14 1.39 13.26
C SER A 298 -18.71 0.32 12.24
N GLU A 299 -19.45 0.12 11.16
CA GLU A 299 -19.06 -0.80 10.08
C GLU A 299 -17.79 -0.32 9.36
N HIS A 300 -17.23 -1.17 8.48
CA HIS A 300 -16.22 -0.72 7.52
C HIS A 300 -16.85 0.25 6.52
N THR A 301 -16.07 1.19 6.04
CA THR A 301 -16.54 2.15 5.03
C THR A 301 -16.92 1.41 3.75
N ASP A 302 -18.14 1.63 3.31
CA ASP A 302 -18.64 1.22 2.01
C ASP A 302 -19.40 2.38 1.34
N GLU A 303 -19.82 2.15 0.10
CA GLU A 303 -20.49 3.17 -0.70
C GLU A 303 -21.86 3.55 -0.13
N ASP A 304 -22.62 2.58 0.36
CA ASP A 304 -23.96 2.81 0.93
C ASP A 304 -23.85 3.67 2.19
N MET A 305 -22.95 3.32 3.11
CA MET A 305 -22.67 4.12 4.31
C MET A 305 -22.26 5.55 3.96
N TRP A 306 -21.41 5.72 2.93
CA TRP A 306 -20.96 7.02 2.46
C TRP A 306 -22.12 7.85 1.90
N VAL A 307 -22.96 7.27 1.05
CA VAL A 307 -24.13 7.94 0.45
C VAL A 307 -25.13 8.39 1.52
N GLU A 308 -25.38 7.55 2.53
CA GLU A 308 -26.29 7.86 3.63
C GLU A 308 -25.75 8.91 4.59
N GLY A 309 -24.53 8.71 5.06
CA GLY A 309 -23.94 9.47 6.17
C GLY A 309 -23.13 10.70 5.76
N GLY A 310 -22.62 10.77 4.53
CA GLY A 310 -21.79 11.88 4.07
C GLY A 310 -22.48 13.23 3.88
N LYS A 311 -23.79 13.30 4.15
CA LYS A 311 -24.63 14.51 3.98
C LYS A 311 -24.61 15.46 5.18
N TYR A 312 -24.16 15.00 6.34
CA TYR A 312 -24.35 15.73 7.61
C TYR A 312 -23.29 16.80 7.89
N GLY A 313 -22.16 16.82 7.19
CA GLY A 313 -21.10 17.77 7.42
C GLY A 313 -21.11 18.95 6.47
N SER A 314 -20.80 20.12 7.00
CA SER A 314 -20.63 21.38 6.24
C SER A 314 -19.16 21.74 5.98
N ILE A 315 -18.21 21.08 6.65
CA ILE A 315 -16.77 21.29 6.53
C ILE A 315 -16.13 20.06 5.91
N ASP A 316 -15.35 20.27 4.88
CA ASP A 316 -14.70 19.22 4.10
C ASP A 316 -13.18 19.44 4.03
N PRO A 317 -12.45 19.26 5.16
CA PRO A 317 -11.03 19.57 5.21
C PRO A 317 -10.20 18.54 4.43
N CYS A 318 -10.58 17.25 4.46
CA CYS A 318 -9.99 16.19 3.66
C CYS A 318 -10.91 14.96 3.66
N PHE A 319 -10.76 14.09 2.66
CA PHE A 319 -11.61 12.91 2.50
C PHE A 319 -11.65 11.99 3.74
N PRO A 320 -10.52 11.58 4.38
CA PRO A 320 -10.58 10.74 5.57
C PRO A 320 -11.32 11.37 6.77
N SER A 321 -11.21 12.69 6.96
CA SER A 321 -11.97 13.39 8.00
C SER A 321 -13.46 13.43 7.68
N LYS A 322 -13.81 13.63 6.40
CA LYS A 322 -15.20 13.64 5.93
C LYS A 322 -15.88 12.29 6.12
N VAL A 323 -15.17 11.19 5.92
CA VAL A 323 -15.69 9.83 6.14
C VAL A 323 -16.15 9.61 7.59
N ALA A 324 -15.57 10.34 8.57
CA ALA A 324 -16.02 10.27 9.95
C ALA A 324 -17.51 10.62 10.12
N GLN A 325 -18.09 11.46 9.25
CA GLN A 325 -19.52 11.77 9.26
C GLN A 325 -20.37 10.51 9.05
N ALA A 326 -19.99 9.69 8.06
CA ALA A 326 -20.68 8.44 7.76
C ALA A 326 -20.60 7.45 8.94
N HIS A 327 -19.47 7.42 9.64
CA HIS A 327 -19.30 6.54 10.81
C HIS A 327 -20.08 7.01 12.04
N ILE A 328 -20.14 8.31 12.30
CA ILE A 328 -21.02 8.85 13.37
C ILE A 328 -22.48 8.61 13.01
N HIS A 329 -22.88 8.82 11.75
CA HIS A 329 -24.22 8.46 11.27
C HIS A 329 -24.52 6.97 11.49
N ASN A 330 -23.60 6.07 11.12
CA ASN A 330 -23.77 4.64 11.32
C ASN A 330 -23.96 4.26 12.80
N LEU A 331 -23.21 4.88 13.70
CA LEU A 331 -23.39 4.68 15.14
C LEU A 331 -24.75 5.16 15.64
N LEU A 332 -25.21 6.32 15.19
CA LEU A 332 -26.47 6.94 15.62
C LEU A 332 -27.71 6.23 15.07
N PHE A 333 -27.66 5.75 13.83
CA PHE A 333 -28.84 5.28 13.11
C PHE A 333 -28.88 3.77 12.89
N HIS A 334 -27.73 3.08 12.92
CA HIS A 334 -27.67 1.64 12.67
C HIS A 334 -27.16 0.83 13.88
N LYS A 335 -26.35 1.41 14.76
CA LYS A 335 -25.83 0.72 15.96
C LYS A 335 -26.58 1.06 17.25
N HIS A 336 -27.26 2.19 17.27
CA HIS A 336 -28.17 2.57 18.34
C HIS A 336 -29.55 1.98 18.06
N GLU A 337 -29.89 0.89 18.75
CA GLU A 337 -31.13 0.11 18.56
C GLU A 337 -31.96 0.05 19.85
N PRO A 338 -32.59 1.15 20.30
CA PRO A 338 -33.39 1.16 21.54
C PRO A 338 -34.60 0.20 21.49
N GLU A 339 -35.20 0.03 20.33
CA GLU A 339 -36.34 -0.87 20.11
C GLU A 339 -35.99 -2.34 20.36
N ARG A 340 -34.73 -2.73 20.09
CA ARG A 340 -34.18 -4.06 20.38
C ARG A 340 -33.53 -4.15 21.76
N LYS A 341 -33.75 -3.18 22.64
CA LYS A 341 -33.09 -3.04 23.95
C LYS A 341 -31.57 -3.01 23.86
N ARG A 342 -31.06 -2.39 22.80
CA ARG A 342 -29.62 -2.21 22.56
C ARG A 342 -29.25 -0.75 22.28
N PRO A 343 -29.65 0.22 23.14
CA PRO A 343 -29.25 1.61 22.96
C PRO A 343 -27.76 1.77 23.21
N LEU A 344 -27.12 2.69 22.48
CA LEU A 344 -25.82 3.22 22.90
C LEU A 344 -26.02 4.23 24.02
N ASN A 345 -25.17 4.18 25.03
CA ASN A 345 -25.12 5.18 26.11
C ASN A 345 -24.16 6.31 25.76
N TYR A 346 -23.03 5.95 25.15
CA TYR A 346 -21.96 6.88 24.80
C TYR A 346 -21.50 6.65 23.37
N ILE A 347 -21.11 7.75 22.70
CA ILE A 347 -20.24 7.71 21.54
C ILE A 347 -18.91 8.34 21.98
N PHE A 348 -17.85 7.55 21.95
CA PHE A 348 -16.51 7.95 22.37
C PHE A 348 -15.61 8.13 21.15
N PHE A 349 -15.29 9.37 20.85
CA PHE A 349 -14.41 9.74 19.76
C PHE A 349 -13.36 10.75 20.25
N PRO A 350 -12.24 10.26 20.83
CA PRO A 350 -11.23 11.11 21.47
C PRO A 350 -10.46 11.94 20.46
N ILE A 351 -10.06 13.14 20.86
CA ILE A 351 -9.10 14.00 20.19
C ILE A 351 -7.70 13.46 20.47
N LEU A 352 -7.09 12.78 19.49
CA LEU A 352 -5.75 12.22 19.63
C LEU A 352 -4.72 13.26 19.18
N THR A 353 -4.12 13.98 20.13
CA THR A 353 -3.12 15.00 19.84
C THR A 353 -1.78 14.39 19.46
N HIS A 354 -1.38 13.32 20.11
CA HIS A 354 -0.18 12.54 19.86
C HIS A 354 -0.55 11.06 19.78
N VAL A 355 0.07 10.35 18.86
CA VAL A 355 -0.18 8.92 18.63
C VAL A 355 1.09 8.11 18.81
N PRO A 356 0.99 6.79 19.07
CA PRO A 356 2.16 5.94 19.22
C PRO A 356 3.06 6.00 17.98
N SER A 357 4.36 6.13 18.20
CA SER A 357 5.38 6.05 17.15
C SER A 357 6.52 5.14 17.59
N PHE A 358 7.01 4.34 16.66
CA PHE A 358 8.21 3.52 16.85
C PHE A 358 9.48 4.22 16.34
N VAL A 359 9.35 5.32 15.60
CA VAL A 359 10.49 6.11 15.13
C VAL A 359 11.12 6.80 16.32
N LYS A 360 12.42 6.63 16.48
CA LYS A 360 13.22 7.19 17.57
C LYS A 360 13.81 8.53 17.22
N ASP A 361 14.14 9.27 18.26
CA ASP A 361 14.85 10.55 18.17
C ASP A 361 14.10 11.58 17.29
N THR A 362 12.76 11.62 17.48
CA THR A 362 11.86 12.56 16.85
C THR A 362 11.74 13.84 17.67
N MET A 363 11.50 14.98 17.03
CA MET A 363 11.17 16.23 17.75
C MET A 363 9.85 16.10 18.49
N ASP A 364 8.86 15.44 17.84
CA ASP A 364 7.56 15.20 18.43
C ASP A 364 6.83 14.05 17.71
N ASN A 365 5.72 13.59 18.28
CA ASN A 365 4.86 12.55 17.73
C ASN A 365 3.41 13.04 17.56
N THR A 366 3.25 14.28 17.07
CA THR A 366 1.94 14.87 16.87
C THR A 366 1.13 14.14 15.81
N SER A 367 -0.18 14.11 16.04
CA SER A 367 -1.17 13.73 15.03
C SER A 367 -1.37 14.87 14.01
N CYS A 368 -1.91 14.53 12.84
CA CYS A 368 -2.36 15.57 11.91
C CYS A 368 -3.43 16.45 12.58
N PRO A 369 -3.33 17.80 12.53
CA PRO A 369 -4.29 18.69 13.18
C PRO A 369 -5.73 18.49 12.72
N ILE A 370 -5.94 18.19 11.43
CA ILE A 370 -7.27 17.89 10.88
C ILE A 370 -7.82 16.60 11.50
N VAL A 371 -6.98 15.58 11.61
CA VAL A 371 -7.36 14.29 12.23
C VAL A 371 -7.68 14.48 13.71
N ALA A 372 -6.86 15.23 14.44
CA ALA A 372 -7.08 15.53 15.85
C ALA A 372 -8.35 16.36 16.07
N GLY A 373 -8.62 17.36 15.23
CA GLY A 373 -9.81 18.22 15.35
C GLY A 373 -11.13 17.60 14.85
N THR A 374 -11.07 16.47 14.13
CA THR A 374 -12.26 15.83 13.54
C THR A 374 -13.34 15.48 14.57
N PRO A 375 -13.06 14.98 15.81
CA PRO A 375 -14.09 14.71 16.78
C PRO A 375 -15.00 15.91 17.10
N ASP A 376 -14.43 17.09 17.26
CA ASP A 376 -15.19 18.32 17.53
C ASP A 376 -15.93 18.83 16.31
N VAL A 377 -15.35 18.66 15.12
CA VAL A 377 -16.05 18.94 13.84
C VAL A 377 -17.28 18.04 13.71
N MET A 378 -17.18 16.77 14.08
CA MET A 378 -18.32 15.83 14.08
C MET A 378 -19.36 16.23 15.10
N LYS A 379 -18.96 16.61 16.32
CA LYS A 379 -19.90 17.12 17.33
C LYS A 379 -20.68 18.30 16.76
N ALA A 380 -19.99 19.30 16.21
CA ALA A 380 -20.63 20.48 15.62
C ALA A 380 -21.57 20.12 14.46
N ALA A 381 -21.16 19.20 13.58
CA ALA A 381 -21.97 18.77 12.45
C ALA A 381 -23.30 18.15 12.86
N PHE A 382 -23.28 17.31 13.91
CA PHE A 382 -24.47 16.59 14.39
C PHE A 382 -25.25 17.32 15.50
N THR A 383 -24.86 18.54 15.84
CA THR A 383 -25.59 19.40 16.80
C THR A 383 -26.03 20.73 16.20
N LYS A 384 -25.71 21.02 14.93
CA LYS A 384 -25.94 22.32 14.27
C LYS A 384 -27.42 22.65 14.10
N GLU A 385 -28.21 21.74 13.56
CA GLU A 385 -29.65 21.94 13.28
C GLU A 385 -30.51 21.27 14.34
N LEU A 386 -30.11 20.12 14.77
CA LEU A 386 -30.73 19.31 15.80
C LEU A 386 -29.62 18.56 16.55
N ASP A 387 -29.68 18.53 17.88
CA ASP A 387 -28.78 17.69 18.65
C ASP A 387 -29.18 16.21 18.51
N PHE A 388 -28.61 15.56 17.50
CA PHE A 388 -28.90 14.14 17.22
C PHE A 388 -28.47 13.21 18.35
N PHE A 389 -27.53 13.62 19.21
CA PHE A 389 -27.09 12.84 20.37
C PHE A 389 -28.12 12.97 21.51
N ALA A 390 -28.48 14.20 21.87
CA ALA A 390 -29.45 14.44 22.95
C ALA A 390 -30.81 13.82 22.65
N VAL A 391 -31.35 13.93 21.43
CA VAL A 391 -32.62 13.31 21.02
C VAL A 391 -32.61 11.80 21.18
N ARG A 392 -31.44 11.17 21.09
CA ARG A 392 -31.27 9.71 21.24
C ARG A 392 -30.82 9.31 22.63
N ASN A 393 -30.69 10.25 23.54
CA ASN A 393 -30.19 10.01 24.89
C ASN A 393 -28.78 9.37 24.89
N ILE A 394 -27.91 9.83 23.99
CA ILE A 394 -26.51 9.42 23.84
C ILE A 394 -25.63 10.60 24.28
N GLU A 395 -24.64 10.34 25.11
CA GLU A 395 -23.62 11.33 25.43
C GLU A 395 -22.43 11.19 24.47
N TYR A 396 -22.07 12.28 23.78
CA TYR A 396 -20.90 12.32 22.87
C TYR A 396 -19.68 12.82 23.63
N LEU A 397 -18.60 12.02 23.64
CA LEU A 397 -17.38 12.26 24.41
C LEU A 397 -16.17 12.40 23.48
N SER A 398 -15.50 13.56 23.52
CA SER A 398 -14.29 13.86 22.74
C SER A 398 -13.15 14.40 23.64
N PRO A 399 -12.66 13.64 24.65
CA PRO A 399 -11.56 14.10 25.47
C PRO A 399 -10.26 14.19 24.64
N ALA A 400 -9.42 15.20 24.97
CA ALA A 400 -8.09 15.31 24.40
C ALA A 400 -7.12 14.33 25.09
N LEU A 401 -6.54 13.42 24.30
CA LEU A 401 -5.65 12.37 24.77
C LEU A 401 -4.31 12.42 24.02
N SER A 402 -3.23 12.16 24.75
CA SER A 402 -1.87 12.13 24.22
C SER A 402 -1.19 10.80 24.58
N PHE A 403 -0.85 10.00 23.59
CA PHE A 403 -0.06 8.77 23.79
C PHE A 403 1.43 9.04 24.05
N ALA A 404 1.91 10.27 23.81
CA ALA A 404 3.26 10.68 24.20
C ALA A 404 3.42 10.82 25.72
N GLU A 405 2.30 11.05 26.43
CA GLU A 405 2.26 11.29 27.86
C GLU A 405 1.33 10.29 28.58
N PRO A 406 1.77 9.04 28.82
CA PRO A 406 0.92 7.98 29.37
C PRO A 406 0.24 8.34 30.69
N LEU A 407 0.92 9.07 31.58
CA LEU A 407 0.34 9.51 32.86
C LEU A 407 -0.78 10.53 32.68
N LEU A 408 -0.60 11.47 31.74
CA LEU A 408 -1.64 12.44 31.38
C LEU A 408 -2.83 11.75 30.72
N LEU A 409 -2.57 10.80 29.83
CA LEU A 409 -3.61 9.99 29.18
C LEU A 409 -4.43 9.24 30.25
N THR A 410 -3.77 8.55 31.16
CA THR A 410 -4.41 7.80 32.27
C THR A 410 -5.29 8.73 33.13
N ARG A 411 -4.79 9.90 33.49
CA ARG A 411 -5.57 10.90 34.21
C ARG A 411 -6.77 11.41 33.44
N ARG A 412 -6.63 11.72 32.12
CA ARG A 412 -7.73 12.16 31.27
C ARG A 412 -8.80 11.08 31.07
N MET A 413 -8.39 9.82 31.01
CA MET A 413 -9.32 8.69 30.98
C MET A 413 -10.11 8.61 32.28
N PHE A 414 -9.46 8.78 33.44
CA PHE A 414 -10.14 8.84 34.72
C PHE A 414 -11.14 10.01 34.78
N GLU A 415 -10.72 11.23 34.48
CA GLU A 415 -11.58 12.42 34.47
C GLU A 415 -12.81 12.22 33.54
N THR A 416 -12.65 11.51 32.46
CA THR A 416 -13.73 11.24 31.50
C THR A 416 -14.72 10.20 32.04
N TRP A 417 -14.24 9.15 32.72
CA TRP A 417 -15.05 7.97 32.99
C TRP A 417 -15.41 7.75 34.45
N ALA A 418 -14.76 8.46 35.41
CA ALA A 418 -14.93 8.24 36.84
C ALA A 418 -16.41 8.29 37.25
N GLU A 419 -17.11 9.39 36.99
CA GLU A 419 -18.52 9.56 37.34
C GLU A 419 -19.46 8.69 36.50
N ARG A 420 -19.18 8.58 35.19
CA ARG A 420 -20.05 7.87 34.21
C ARG A 420 -20.08 6.37 34.45
N LEU A 421 -18.95 5.81 34.79
CA LEU A 421 -18.80 4.37 35.03
C LEU A 421 -18.66 4.01 36.54
N GLY A 422 -18.58 5.01 37.42
CA GLY A 422 -18.31 4.79 38.84
C GLY A 422 -16.97 4.11 39.08
N VAL A 423 -15.93 4.51 38.35
CA VAL A 423 -14.59 3.90 38.37
C VAL A 423 -13.73 4.62 39.42
N THR A 424 -12.96 3.87 40.18
CA THR A 424 -11.93 4.43 41.04
C THR A 424 -10.64 4.74 40.29
N GLU A 425 -9.75 5.55 40.83
CA GLU A 425 -8.46 5.85 40.23
C GLU A 425 -7.62 4.55 40.02
N ASP A 426 -7.62 3.66 41.02
CA ASP A 426 -6.90 2.39 40.97
C ASP A 426 -7.43 1.45 39.85
N GLU A 427 -8.75 1.38 39.70
CA GLU A 427 -9.38 0.60 38.62
C GLU A 427 -9.03 1.20 37.24
N ASN A 428 -9.04 2.53 37.13
CA ASN A 428 -8.64 3.23 35.91
C ASN A 428 -7.18 2.95 35.54
N ASP A 429 -6.28 3.07 36.54
CA ASP A 429 -4.85 2.83 36.33
C ASP A 429 -4.55 1.38 35.92
N HIS A 430 -5.24 0.43 36.58
CA HIS A 430 -5.16 -0.97 36.14
C HIS A 430 -5.65 -1.15 34.71
N ALA A 431 -6.81 -0.60 34.38
CA ALA A 431 -7.39 -0.71 33.04
C ALA A 431 -6.51 -0.05 31.97
N CYS A 432 -5.87 1.08 32.27
CA CYS A 432 -4.92 1.72 31.37
C CYS A 432 -3.65 0.85 31.14
N ARG A 433 -3.10 0.23 32.20
CA ARG A 433 -1.97 -0.70 32.06
C ARG A 433 -2.31 -1.88 31.15
N GLU A 434 -3.48 -2.49 31.38
CA GLU A 434 -3.96 -3.59 30.52
C GLU A 434 -4.22 -3.14 29.08
N ALA A 435 -4.70 -1.92 28.89
CA ALA A 435 -4.90 -1.31 27.59
C ALA A 435 -3.58 -1.10 26.81
N PHE A 436 -2.51 -0.65 27.48
CA PHE A 436 -1.18 -0.55 26.87
C PHE A 436 -0.60 -1.93 26.51
N LYS A 437 -0.76 -2.94 27.39
CA LYS A 437 -0.36 -4.33 27.07
C LYS A 437 -1.11 -4.89 25.84
N ALA A 438 -2.39 -4.57 25.72
CA ALA A 438 -3.19 -4.99 24.56
C ALA A 438 -2.75 -4.29 23.26
N LEU A 439 -2.38 -3.01 23.35
CA LEU A 439 -1.84 -2.27 22.21
C LEU A 439 -0.49 -2.85 21.77
N GLU A 440 0.39 -3.15 22.70
CA GLU A 440 1.68 -3.81 22.44
C GLU A 440 1.48 -5.21 21.83
N ALA A 441 0.55 -6.01 22.34
CA ALA A 441 0.23 -7.32 21.82
C ALA A 441 -0.28 -7.26 20.37
N PHE A 442 -1.06 -6.24 20.01
CA PHE A 442 -1.47 -5.99 18.64
C PHE A 442 -0.29 -5.65 17.73
N GLU A 443 0.61 -4.78 18.17
CA GLU A 443 1.82 -4.43 17.41
C GLU A 443 2.71 -5.66 17.17
N LEU A 444 2.91 -6.49 18.18
CA LEU A 444 3.69 -7.72 18.07
C LEU A 444 3.03 -8.74 17.14
N ASP A 445 1.70 -8.91 17.21
CA ASP A 445 0.96 -9.80 16.30
C ASP A 445 1.17 -9.40 14.82
N LEU A 446 1.15 -8.09 14.52
CA LEU A 446 1.43 -7.58 13.17
C LEU A 446 2.88 -7.84 12.75
N GLN A 447 3.85 -7.58 13.63
CA GLN A 447 5.28 -7.75 13.36
C GLN A 447 5.64 -9.23 13.14
N ASP A 448 5.06 -10.16 13.90
CA ASP A 448 5.26 -11.60 13.72
C ASP A 448 4.77 -12.06 12.34
N LYS A 449 3.60 -11.57 11.90
CA LYS A 449 3.07 -11.85 10.57
C LYS A 449 3.94 -11.24 9.47
N GLY A 450 4.42 -10.01 9.68
CA GLY A 450 5.31 -9.34 8.75
C GLY A 450 6.65 -10.06 8.60
N ARG A 451 7.23 -10.51 9.72
CA ARG A 451 8.46 -11.32 9.74
C ARG A 451 8.30 -12.59 8.91
N ALA A 452 7.23 -13.34 9.12
CA ALA A 452 6.98 -14.58 8.38
C ALA A 452 6.89 -14.35 6.86
N ILE A 453 6.28 -13.23 6.43
CA ILE A 453 6.24 -12.86 5.01
C ILE A 453 7.64 -12.52 4.50
N LEU A 454 8.38 -11.68 5.23
CA LEU A 454 9.72 -11.23 4.82
C LEU A 454 10.68 -12.40 4.71
N GLU A 455 10.71 -13.30 5.68
CA GLU A 455 11.52 -14.54 5.64
C GLU A 455 11.14 -15.44 4.46
N THR A 456 9.84 -15.56 4.16
CA THR A 456 9.38 -16.35 3.00
C THR A 456 9.84 -15.74 1.68
N VAL A 457 9.67 -14.43 1.47
CA VAL A 457 10.06 -13.79 0.21
C VAL A 457 11.58 -13.71 0.04
N GLU A 458 12.34 -13.63 1.13
CA GLU A 458 13.80 -13.73 1.11
C GLU A 458 14.25 -15.14 0.68
N ALA A 459 13.69 -16.19 1.32
CA ALA A 459 14.03 -17.59 1.04
C ALA A 459 13.67 -18.00 -0.40
N GLU A 460 12.51 -17.54 -0.89
CA GLU A 460 12.02 -17.84 -2.23
C GLU A 460 12.52 -16.85 -3.29
N ASN A 461 13.30 -15.84 -2.90
CA ASN A 461 13.77 -14.75 -3.75
C ASN A 461 12.62 -14.05 -4.51
N ARG A 462 11.51 -13.83 -3.81
CA ARG A 462 10.30 -13.17 -4.32
C ARG A 462 10.20 -11.73 -3.83
N ILE A 463 9.18 -11.02 -4.28
CA ILE A 463 8.91 -9.63 -3.92
C ILE A 463 7.66 -9.56 -3.03
N ALA A 464 7.73 -8.74 -1.96
CA ALA A 464 6.59 -8.22 -1.22
C ALA A 464 6.41 -6.73 -1.51
N ILE A 465 5.17 -6.24 -1.39
CA ILE A 465 4.84 -4.82 -1.52
C ILE A 465 4.61 -4.24 -0.14
N LEU A 466 5.38 -3.23 0.22
CA LEU A 466 5.15 -2.43 1.42
C LEU A 466 4.29 -1.24 1.06
N VAL A 467 3.12 -1.17 1.68
CA VAL A 467 2.19 -0.05 1.52
C VAL A 467 2.58 1.06 2.50
N LEU A 468 3.01 2.19 1.97
CA LEU A 468 3.27 3.40 2.73
C LEU A 468 1.94 4.16 2.86
N ASN A 469 1.31 4.03 4.02
CA ASN A 469 -0.02 4.56 4.26
C ASN A 469 -0.15 5.12 5.68
N ARG A 470 -1.16 5.94 5.90
CA ARG A 470 -1.61 6.30 7.25
C ARG A 470 -2.53 5.20 7.79
N PRO A 471 -2.69 5.06 9.11
CA PRO A 471 -3.49 3.97 9.71
C PRO A 471 -4.89 3.80 9.11
N TYR A 472 -5.58 4.90 8.82
CA TYR A 472 -6.92 4.88 8.25
C TYR A 472 -7.00 4.43 6.78
N HIS A 473 -5.89 4.43 6.03
CA HIS A 473 -5.88 3.82 4.70
C HIS A 473 -5.88 2.29 4.74
N SER A 474 -5.86 1.68 5.92
CA SER A 474 -6.16 0.24 6.06
C SER A 474 -7.65 -0.05 5.85
N ASP A 475 -8.52 0.97 5.91
CA ASP A 475 -9.94 0.83 5.57
C ASP A 475 -10.12 0.58 4.06
N PRO A 476 -10.84 -0.49 3.65
CA PRO A 476 -11.05 -0.83 2.24
C PRO A 476 -11.85 0.24 1.48
N GLY A 477 -12.70 1.02 2.15
CA GLY A 477 -13.42 2.13 1.54
C GLY A 477 -12.50 3.32 1.20
N LEU A 478 -11.46 3.54 2.00
CA LEU A 478 -10.51 4.63 1.78
C LEU A 478 -9.38 4.24 0.82
N ASN A 479 -8.89 3.00 0.86
CA ASN A 479 -7.83 2.54 -0.04
C ASN A 479 -8.34 2.00 -1.38
N HIS A 480 -9.67 1.98 -1.58
CA HIS A 480 -10.36 1.52 -2.78
C HIS A 480 -10.02 0.08 -3.22
N GLY A 481 -9.56 -0.76 -2.30
CA GLY A 481 -9.16 -2.14 -2.59
C GLY A 481 -7.88 -2.25 -3.43
N ILE A 482 -7.03 -1.21 -3.44
CA ILE A 482 -5.78 -1.22 -4.21
C ILE A 482 -4.81 -2.31 -3.74
N PRO A 483 -4.59 -2.54 -2.42
CA PRO A 483 -3.74 -3.64 -1.96
C PRO A 483 -4.22 -5.02 -2.45
N GLU A 484 -5.53 -5.25 -2.51
CA GLU A 484 -6.14 -6.48 -2.99
C GLU A 484 -5.88 -6.73 -4.47
N GLU A 485 -5.82 -5.68 -5.29
CA GLU A 485 -5.48 -5.82 -6.72
C GLU A 485 -4.06 -6.38 -6.90
N PHE A 486 -3.09 -5.98 -6.08
CA PHE A 486 -1.74 -6.54 -6.11
C PHE A 486 -1.67 -7.94 -5.48
N GLN A 487 -2.45 -8.20 -4.43
CA GLN A 487 -2.57 -9.51 -3.82
C GLN A 487 -3.03 -10.56 -4.84
N VAL A 488 -4.06 -10.24 -5.64
CA VAL A 488 -4.54 -11.12 -6.72
C VAL A 488 -3.49 -11.34 -7.82
N LEU A 489 -2.57 -10.41 -8.00
CA LEU A 489 -1.43 -10.57 -8.92
C LEU A 489 -0.29 -11.43 -8.35
N GLY A 490 -0.43 -11.90 -7.12
CA GLY A 490 0.52 -12.82 -6.49
C GLY A 490 1.58 -12.16 -5.62
N TYR A 491 1.38 -10.92 -5.19
CA TYR A 491 2.29 -10.21 -4.31
C TYR A 491 1.77 -10.19 -2.87
N PRO A 492 2.54 -10.68 -1.88
CA PRO A 492 2.26 -10.43 -0.48
C PRO A 492 2.31 -8.93 -0.15
N ILE A 493 1.40 -8.48 0.69
CA ILE A 493 1.27 -7.07 1.07
C ILE A 493 1.65 -6.88 2.52
N LEU A 494 2.58 -5.94 2.78
CA LEU A 494 3.02 -5.51 4.10
C LEU A 494 2.42 -4.14 4.43
N SER A 495 2.08 -3.91 5.70
CA SER A 495 1.80 -2.58 6.24
C SER A 495 3.03 -2.05 6.98
N ILE A 496 3.12 -0.74 7.20
CA ILE A 496 4.23 -0.10 7.93
C ILE A 496 4.39 -0.72 9.34
N ARG A 497 3.29 -1.00 10.01
CA ARG A 497 3.26 -1.54 11.36
C ARG A 497 3.69 -3.00 11.41
N SER A 498 3.57 -3.73 10.33
CA SER A 498 3.95 -5.14 10.24
C SER A 498 5.47 -5.37 10.06
N ILE A 499 6.25 -4.33 9.81
CA ILE A 499 7.71 -4.47 9.72
C ILE A 499 8.24 -4.80 11.12
N PRO A 500 9.10 -5.83 11.29
CA PRO A 500 9.77 -6.12 12.57
C PRO A 500 10.60 -4.92 13.05
N LYS A 501 10.50 -4.59 14.34
CA LYS A 501 11.17 -3.42 14.94
C LYS A 501 12.38 -3.79 15.80
N ASP A 502 12.67 -5.08 15.97
CA ASP A 502 13.81 -5.51 16.76
C ASP A 502 15.15 -5.14 16.08
N LYS A 503 16.08 -4.70 16.91
CA LYS A 503 17.38 -4.21 16.46
C LYS A 503 18.20 -5.26 15.72
N GLU A 504 18.11 -6.52 16.13
CA GLU A 504 18.86 -7.63 15.52
C GLU A 504 18.43 -7.82 14.07
N TYR A 505 17.12 -7.88 13.81
CA TYR A 505 16.58 -8.00 12.46
C TYR A 505 16.97 -6.81 11.59
N LEU A 506 16.73 -5.60 12.06
CA LEU A 506 16.93 -4.37 11.29
C LEU A 506 18.41 -4.07 11.02
N SER A 507 19.32 -4.39 11.95
CA SER A 507 20.76 -4.13 11.77
C SER A 507 21.36 -4.85 10.56
N ARG A 508 20.73 -5.91 10.06
CA ARG A 508 21.17 -6.59 8.82
C ARG A 508 21.05 -5.69 7.59
N TYR A 509 20.07 -4.81 7.57
CA TYR A 509 19.77 -3.92 6.46
C TYR A 509 20.42 -2.54 6.62
N PHE A 510 20.48 -2.01 7.85
CA PHE A 510 21.06 -0.69 8.16
C PHE A 510 22.53 -0.78 8.62
N LYS A 511 23.24 -1.84 8.20
CA LYS A 511 24.59 -2.12 8.66
C LYS A 511 25.57 -0.98 8.36
N LYS A 512 25.54 -0.42 7.16
CA LYS A 512 26.45 0.63 6.71
C LYS A 512 26.27 1.92 7.51
N GLU A 513 25.03 2.32 7.76
CA GLU A 513 24.66 3.52 8.49
C GLU A 513 25.05 3.40 9.96
N LEU A 514 24.86 2.22 10.55
CA LEU A 514 25.29 1.90 11.92
C LEU A 514 26.82 1.90 12.06
N GLU A 515 27.53 1.23 11.14
CA GLU A 515 29.00 1.14 11.16
C GLU A 515 29.67 2.50 10.90
N SER A 516 29.08 3.35 10.06
CA SER A 516 29.56 4.71 9.80
C SER A 516 29.22 5.70 10.92
N GLY A 517 28.36 5.31 11.89
CA GLY A 517 27.88 6.21 12.94
C GLY A 517 26.86 7.24 12.46
N LEU A 518 26.31 7.10 11.25
CA LEU A 518 25.27 7.98 10.72
C LEU A 518 23.99 7.86 11.54
N ILE A 519 23.66 6.66 12.02
CA ILE A 519 22.59 6.36 12.97
C ILE A 519 23.12 5.52 14.13
N LYS A 520 22.49 5.62 15.31
CA LYS A 520 22.79 4.81 16.50
C LYS A 520 21.81 3.65 16.66
N ASP A 521 20.62 3.83 16.13
CA ASP A 521 19.54 2.82 16.14
C ASP A 521 18.88 2.76 14.77
N PRO A 522 18.54 1.57 14.25
CA PRO A 522 17.88 1.42 12.96
C PRO A 522 16.50 2.12 12.86
N LEU A 523 15.89 2.49 13.98
CA LEU A 523 14.63 3.21 14.04
C LEU A 523 14.77 4.73 14.03
N GLU A 524 16.01 5.26 13.93
CA GLU A 524 16.26 6.70 13.79
C GLU A 524 16.02 7.19 12.36
N LEU A 525 15.56 8.44 12.25
CA LEU A 525 15.28 9.10 10.97
C LEU A 525 16.00 10.45 10.80
N ASN A 526 16.74 10.91 11.78
CA ASN A 526 17.35 12.25 11.83
C ASN A 526 18.30 12.56 10.68
N HIS A 527 18.95 11.54 10.12
CA HIS A 527 19.84 11.70 8.95
C HIS A 527 19.09 12.05 7.65
N VAL A 528 17.77 11.80 7.60
CA VAL A 528 16.89 12.11 6.46
C VAL A 528 16.00 13.29 6.76
N TRP A 529 15.42 13.33 7.95
CA TRP A 529 14.48 14.35 8.37
C TRP A 529 14.72 14.75 9.84
N PRO A 530 15.65 15.69 10.10
CA PRO A 530 16.00 16.12 11.46
C PRO A 530 14.83 16.72 12.24
N GLU A 531 13.98 17.50 11.57
CA GLU A 531 12.85 18.22 12.18
C GLU A 531 11.54 17.43 12.09
N ASN A 532 11.60 16.10 12.14
CA ASN A 532 10.38 15.30 12.09
C ASN A 532 9.58 15.42 13.38
N TYR A 533 8.31 15.80 13.25
CA TYR A 533 7.38 16.05 14.36
C TYR A 533 6.07 15.29 14.24
N SER A 534 5.76 14.75 13.06
CA SER A 534 4.51 14.07 12.77
C SER A 534 4.68 12.56 12.83
N ALA A 535 4.06 11.90 13.80
CA ALA A 535 4.20 10.46 14.02
C ALA A 535 3.97 9.64 12.73
N ASN A 536 2.81 9.82 12.07
CA ASN A 536 2.45 9.01 10.91
C ASN A 536 3.31 9.32 9.68
N SER A 537 3.73 10.57 9.50
CA SER A 537 4.61 10.96 8.38
C SER A 537 6.04 10.46 8.59
N ALA A 538 6.56 10.53 9.83
CA ALA A 538 7.87 9.98 10.17
C ALA A 538 7.93 8.46 9.96
N GLN A 539 6.89 7.72 10.38
CA GLN A 539 6.77 6.29 10.15
C GLN A 539 6.76 5.94 8.66
N LYS A 540 6.10 6.75 7.83
CA LYS A 540 6.02 6.57 6.38
C LYS A 540 7.39 6.77 5.70
N VAL A 541 8.12 7.82 6.06
CA VAL A 541 9.48 8.09 5.55
C VAL A 541 10.46 7.02 6.00
N TRP A 542 10.39 6.59 7.28
CA TRP A 542 11.21 5.49 7.78
C TRP A 542 10.95 4.19 7.04
N ALA A 543 9.68 3.86 6.78
CA ALA A 543 9.31 2.64 6.05
C ALA A 543 9.80 2.66 4.59
N ALA A 544 9.85 3.84 3.95
CA ALA A 544 10.48 4.01 2.65
C ALA A 544 11.99 3.72 2.73
N SER A 545 12.67 4.19 3.79
CA SER A 545 14.08 3.89 4.05
C SER A 545 14.31 2.39 4.25
N PHE A 546 13.46 1.71 5.04
CA PHE A 546 13.53 0.25 5.19
C PHE A 546 13.40 -0.47 3.84
N ALA A 547 12.40 -0.10 3.01
CA ALA A 547 12.22 -0.70 1.69
C ALA A 547 13.41 -0.44 0.75
N ALA A 548 14.06 0.70 0.87
CA ALA A 548 15.26 1.04 0.11
C ALA A 548 16.45 0.13 0.44
N HIS A 549 16.52 -0.35 1.67
CA HIS A 549 17.58 -1.26 2.13
C HIS A 549 17.25 -2.74 1.93
N HIS A 550 15.98 -3.08 1.76
CA HIS A 550 15.55 -4.48 1.66
C HIS A 550 15.40 -4.93 0.19
N PRO A 551 16.18 -5.91 -0.30
CA PRO A 551 16.21 -6.26 -1.73
C PRO A 551 14.88 -6.79 -2.28
N ASN A 552 14.07 -7.42 -1.44
CA ASN A 552 12.82 -8.10 -1.80
C ASN A 552 11.57 -7.26 -1.53
N VAL A 553 11.71 -6.01 -1.08
CA VAL A 553 10.58 -5.12 -0.78
C VAL A 553 10.49 -4.01 -1.82
N CYS A 554 9.27 -3.81 -2.34
CA CYS A 554 8.93 -2.72 -3.25
C CYS A 554 7.87 -1.83 -2.60
N VAL A 555 7.73 -0.58 -3.05
CA VAL A 555 6.92 0.44 -2.39
C VAL A 555 5.64 0.76 -3.16
N LEU A 556 4.51 0.80 -2.43
CA LEU A 556 3.26 1.39 -2.89
C LEU A 556 2.88 2.54 -1.94
N ASP A 557 3.02 3.77 -2.39
CA ASP A 557 2.72 4.95 -1.59
C ASP A 557 1.28 5.40 -1.80
N LEU A 558 0.46 5.32 -0.75
CA LEU A 558 -0.93 5.74 -0.74
C LEU A 558 -1.11 7.03 0.06
N SER A 559 -1.83 7.99 -0.52
CA SER A 559 -2.22 9.21 0.19
C SER A 559 -3.57 9.73 -0.32
N SER A 560 -4.28 10.45 0.54
CA SER A 560 -5.53 11.10 0.17
C SER A 560 -5.26 12.36 -0.67
N PHE A 561 -6.18 12.65 -1.57
CA PHE A 561 -6.12 13.82 -2.44
C PHE A 561 -5.86 15.10 -1.64
N LYS A 562 -4.86 15.87 -2.06
CA LYS A 562 -4.42 17.11 -1.41
C LYS A 562 -4.12 16.99 0.10
N CYS A 563 -3.60 15.86 0.56
CA CYS A 563 -3.17 15.74 1.94
C CYS A 563 -2.00 16.68 2.24
N GLY A 564 -2.27 17.81 2.90
CA GLY A 564 -1.25 18.82 3.23
C GLY A 564 -0.20 18.34 4.21
N HIS A 565 -0.51 17.30 5.00
CA HIS A 565 0.42 16.73 5.99
C HIS A 565 1.33 15.65 5.40
N ASP A 566 0.98 15.04 4.26
CA ASP A 566 1.84 14.11 3.51
C ASP A 566 2.64 14.81 2.42
N ALA A 567 2.12 15.90 1.85
CA ALA A 567 2.75 16.60 0.73
C ALA A 567 4.25 16.92 0.94
N PRO A 568 4.71 17.39 2.12
CA PRO A 568 6.13 17.62 2.36
C PRO A 568 6.98 16.35 2.30
N THR A 569 6.40 15.17 2.56
CA THR A 569 7.13 13.90 2.61
C THR A 569 7.25 13.22 1.25
N TYR A 570 6.45 13.61 0.24
CA TYR A 570 6.49 12.97 -1.08
C TYR A 570 7.88 13.04 -1.72
N GLY A 571 8.49 14.23 -1.71
CA GLY A 571 9.85 14.39 -2.25
C GLY A 571 10.92 13.61 -1.49
N MET A 572 10.77 13.43 -0.17
CA MET A 572 11.69 12.62 0.63
C MET A 572 11.54 11.13 0.29
N VAL A 573 10.32 10.61 0.26
CA VAL A 573 10.05 9.22 -0.13
C VAL A 573 10.57 8.94 -1.53
N ASP A 574 10.26 9.79 -2.51
CA ASP A 574 10.74 9.66 -3.88
C ASP A 574 12.27 9.65 -3.95
N SER A 575 12.94 10.56 -3.25
CA SER A 575 14.41 10.62 -3.21
C SER A 575 15.03 9.34 -2.65
N ILE A 576 14.48 8.80 -1.57
CA ILE A 576 14.94 7.56 -0.93
C ILE A 576 14.82 6.39 -1.90
N VAL A 577 13.63 6.15 -2.46
CA VAL A 577 13.39 4.98 -3.29
C VAL A 577 14.08 5.06 -4.66
N GLN A 578 14.20 6.26 -5.24
CA GLN A 578 14.90 6.46 -6.50
C GLN A 578 16.41 6.27 -6.36
N THR A 579 17.01 6.80 -5.28
CA THR A 579 18.45 6.62 -4.99
C THR A 579 18.81 5.15 -4.83
N ALA A 580 17.97 4.38 -4.15
CA ALA A 580 18.13 2.94 -3.97
C ALA A 580 17.68 2.10 -5.20
N ARG A 581 17.09 2.72 -6.22
CA ARG A 581 16.44 2.04 -7.35
C ARG A 581 15.40 1.00 -6.92
N THR A 582 14.72 1.27 -5.83
CA THR A 582 13.61 0.45 -5.36
C THR A 582 12.37 0.74 -6.20
N PRO A 583 11.73 -0.27 -6.82
CA PRO A 583 10.49 -0.04 -7.54
C PRO A 583 9.42 0.55 -6.63
N SER A 584 8.81 1.63 -7.10
CA SER A 584 7.79 2.36 -6.35
C SER A 584 6.67 2.83 -7.27
N ALA A 585 5.48 2.96 -6.70
CA ALA A 585 4.34 3.63 -7.31
C ALA A 585 3.64 4.49 -6.26
N ALA A 586 3.20 5.69 -6.67
CA ALA A 586 2.47 6.62 -5.82
C ALA A 586 1.04 6.80 -6.33
N LEU A 587 0.07 6.71 -5.42
CA LEU A 587 -1.33 7.01 -5.63
C LEU A 587 -1.76 8.02 -4.55
N HIS A 588 -1.58 9.31 -4.84
CA HIS A 588 -1.80 10.42 -3.91
C HIS A 588 -3.13 11.15 -4.19
N ASP A 589 -4.06 10.51 -4.86
CA ASP A 589 -5.33 11.06 -5.34
C ASP A 589 -6.54 10.27 -4.82
N LEU A 590 -6.40 9.62 -3.66
CA LEU A 590 -7.52 8.89 -3.05
C LEU A 590 -8.54 9.88 -2.49
N ASP A 591 -9.77 9.82 -3.00
CA ASP A 591 -10.89 10.65 -2.55
C ASP A 591 -12.21 9.85 -2.58
N ALA A 592 -13.35 10.55 -2.43
CA ALA A 592 -14.67 9.93 -2.49
C ALA A 592 -14.97 9.28 -3.85
N ASN A 593 -14.35 9.75 -4.93
CA ASN A 593 -14.53 9.21 -6.26
C ASN A 593 -13.56 8.05 -6.49
N LYS A 594 -14.08 6.92 -6.94
CA LYS A 594 -13.29 5.75 -7.25
C LYS A 594 -13.09 5.60 -8.76
N PRO A 595 -12.04 6.20 -9.36
CA PRO A 595 -11.78 6.07 -10.78
C PRO A 595 -11.20 4.68 -11.10
N GLY A 596 -12.03 3.64 -11.03
CA GLY A 596 -11.62 2.24 -11.11
C GLY A 596 -10.77 1.89 -12.35
N GLY A 597 -11.07 2.51 -13.49
CA GLY A 597 -10.28 2.33 -14.72
C GLY A 597 -8.85 2.87 -14.59
N SER A 598 -8.69 4.08 -14.04
CA SER A 598 -7.39 4.71 -13.81
C SER A 598 -6.55 3.92 -12.81
N ILE A 599 -7.14 3.51 -11.69
CA ILE A 599 -6.46 2.70 -10.67
C ILE A 599 -5.93 1.40 -11.29
N LYS A 600 -6.73 0.70 -12.11
CA LYS A 600 -6.32 -0.56 -12.75
C LYS A 600 -5.18 -0.40 -13.74
N ILE A 601 -5.17 0.67 -14.52
CA ILE A 601 -4.06 0.96 -15.43
C ILE A 601 -2.78 1.17 -14.62
N ARG A 602 -2.82 1.95 -13.55
CA ARG A 602 -1.67 2.23 -12.66
C ARG A 602 -1.18 0.95 -11.97
N VAL A 603 -2.10 0.11 -11.47
CA VAL A 603 -1.76 -1.21 -10.90
C VAL A 603 -1.06 -2.09 -11.93
N LYS A 604 -1.59 -2.22 -13.14
CA LYS A 604 -0.98 -3.04 -14.21
C LYS A 604 0.39 -2.49 -14.65
N THR A 605 0.55 -1.18 -14.71
CA THR A 605 1.83 -0.53 -15.03
C THR A 605 2.87 -0.84 -13.96
N TYR A 606 2.50 -0.67 -12.69
CA TYR A 606 3.42 -0.98 -11.60
C TYR A 606 3.74 -2.47 -11.50
N ALA A 607 2.76 -3.35 -11.74
CA ALA A 607 2.98 -4.80 -11.79
C ALA A 607 4.01 -5.20 -12.86
N HIS A 608 4.12 -4.43 -13.95
CA HIS A 608 5.20 -4.64 -14.92
C HIS A 608 6.59 -4.32 -14.33
N SER A 609 6.72 -3.19 -13.63
CA SER A 609 7.98 -2.83 -12.95
C SER A 609 8.38 -3.86 -11.89
N LEU A 610 7.40 -4.38 -11.13
CA LEU A 610 7.61 -5.46 -10.15
C LEU A 610 8.13 -6.74 -10.82
N ARG A 611 7.60 -7.12 -11.97
CA ARG A 611 8.11 -8.27 -12.74
C ARG A 611 9.56 -8.08 -13.19
N LEU A 612 9.90 -6.89 -13.67
CA LEU A 612 11.30 -6.57 -14.04
C LEU A 612 12.24 -6.68 -12.84
N ARG A 613 11.80 -6.25 -11.66
CA ARG A 613 12.56 -6.41 -10.43
C ARG A 613 12.72 -7.88 -10.05
N GLN A 614 11.65 -8.66 -10.14
CA GLN A 614 11.67 -10.10 -9.88
C GLN A 614 12.67 -10.81 -10.81
N GLU A 615 12.64 -10.50 -12.10
CA GLU A 615 13.58 -11.02 -13.08
C GLU A 615 15.04 -10.64 -12.75
N ALA A 616 15.27 -9.41 -12.31
CA ALA A 616 16.60 -8.97 -11.90
C ALA A 616 17.12 -9.72 -10.65
N LEU A 617 16.25 -9.98 -9.66
CA LEU A 617 16.60 -10.78 -8.49
C LEU A 617 16.96 -12.22 -8.88
N GLU A 618 16.19 -12.83 -9.77
CA GLU A 618 16.47 -14.15 -10.30
C GLU A 618 17.82 -14.21 -11.06
N ASP A 619 18.12 -13.17 -11.84
CA ASP A 619 19.41 -13.08 -12.56
C ASP A 619 20.60 -12.96 -11.61
N VAL A 620 20.46 -12.17 -10.54
CA VAL A 620 21.49 -12.04 -9.49
C VAL A 620 21.66 -13.39 -8.77
N SER A 621 20.58 -14.07 -8.42
CA SER A 621 20.64 -15.39 -7.79
C SER A 621 21.33 -16.40 -8.69
N ARG A 622 20.97 -16.47 -9.97
CA ARG A 622 21.63 -17.38 -10.94
C ARG A 622 23.11 -17.14 -11.08
N LYS A 623 23.53 -15.86 -11.15
CA LYS A 623 24.95 -15.48 -11.22
C LYS A 623 25.71 -15.91 -9.94
N ARG A 624 25.09 -15.69 -8.77
CA ARG A 624 25.66 -16.12 -7.48
C ARG A 624 25.80 -17.63 -7.41
N ASP A 625 24.76 -18.37 -7.81
CA ASP A 625 24.76 -19.82 -7.82
C ASP A 625 25.82 -20.39 -8.79
N ALA A 626 25.95 -19.79 -9.99
CA ALA A 626 26.99 -20.17 -10.95
C ALA A 626 28.41 -19.90 -10.42
N LEU A 627 28.62 -18.75 -9.76
CA LEU A 627 29.88 -18.43 -9.12
C LEU A 627 30.22 -19.40 -7.98
N SER A 628 29.23 -19.66 -7.11
CA SER A 628 29.37 -20.64 -6.02
C SER A 628 29.75 -22.04 -6.56
N HIS A 629 29.09 -22.48 -7.63
CA HIS A 629 29.41 -23.73 -8.29
C HIS A 629 30.84 -23.75 -8.86
N ALA A 630 31.28 -22.68 -9.51
CA ALA A 630 32.64 -22.56 -10.02
C ALA A 630 33.69 -22.60 -8.89
N ILE A 631 33.40 -21.96 -7.74
CA ILE A 631 34.22 -22.01 -6.53
C ILE A 631 34.25 -23.44 -5.98
N ASP A 632 33.12 -24.12 -5.85
CA ASP A 632 33.02 -25.49 -5.36
C ASP A 632 33.75 -26.46 -6.28
N LYS A 633 33.69 -26.33 -7.61
CA LYS A 633 34.49 -27.11 -8.56
C LYS A 633 35.99 -26.93 -8.29
N LYS A 634 36.41 -25.68 -8.15
CA LYS A 634 37.83 -25.40 -7.90
C LYS A 634 38.32 -25.91 -6.53
N ARG A 635 37.45 -25.79 -5.53
CA ARG A 635 37.72 -26.33 -4.19
C ARG A 635 37.83 -27.89 -4.22
N LEU A 636 36.98 -28.55 -4.99
CA LEU A 636 37.02 -29.99 -5.18
C LEU A 636 38.34 -30.43 -5.80
N GLU A 637 38.78 -29.77 -6.89
CA GLU A 637 40.07 -30.04 -7.52
C GLU A 637 41.23 -29.89 -6.54
N LEU A 638 41.26 -28.81 -5.73
CA LEU A 638 42.31 -28.57 -4.74
C LEU A 638 42.29 -29.60 -3.60
N LEU A 639 41.11 -30.01 -3.12
CA LEU A 639 41.00 -31.07 -2.10
C LEU A 639 41.47 -32.40 -2.63
N GLU A 640 41.14 -32.76 -3.88
CA GLU A 640 41.59 -34.02 -4.50
C GLU A 640 43.12 -34.01 -4.73
N MET A 641 43.71 -32.87 -5.11
CA MET A 641 45.17 -32.72 -5.20
C MET A 641 45.83 -32.88 -3.81
N LYS A 642 45.27 -32.19 -2.78
CA LYS A 642 45.76 -32.30 -1.40
C LYS A 642 45.69 -33.73 -0.88
N ARG A 643 44.60 -34.42 -1.14
CA ARG A 643 44.42 -35.85 -0.76
C ARG A 643 45.50 -36.75 -1.39
N LYS A 644 45.81 -36.53 -2.68
CA LYS A 644 46.88 -37.25 -3.37
C LYS A 644 48.25 -37.04 -2.76
N GLN A 645 48.53 -35.82 -2.26
CA GLN A 645 49.82 -35.48 -1.61
C GLN A 645 49.91 -36.07 -0.19
N LEU A 646 48.78 -36.34 0.49
CA LEU A 646 48.73 -36.84 1.87
C LEU A 646 48.47 -38.35 1.96
N LEU A 647 48.55 -39.10 0.85
CA LEU A 647 48.42 -40.52 0.80
C LEU A 647 49.47 -41.22 1.71
N GLY A 648 49.01 -41.67 2.89
CA GLY A 648 49.84 -42.32 3.91
C GLY A 648 49.67 -41.78 5.34
N VAL A 649 48.99 -40.67 5.55
CA VAL A 649 48.67 -40.08 6.87
C VAL A 649 47.19 -40.34 7.20
N ARG A 650 46.88 -41.43 7.95
CA ARG A 650 45.54 -41.95 8.15
C ARG A 650 44.50 -41.01 8.73
N GLU A 651 44.82 -40.11 9.67
CA GLU A 651 43.84 -39.24 10.30
C GLU A 651 43.37 -38.08 9.39
N SER A 652 44.30 -37.44 8.66
CA SER A 652 44.01 -36.34 7.75
C SER A 652 43.31 -36.79 6.44
N ASP A 653 43.40 -38.07 6.05
CA ASP A 653 42.75 -38.55 4.83
C ASP A 653 41.20 -38.72 5.01
N ASN A 654 40.73 -39.06 6.21
CA ASN A 654 39.29 -39.20 6.48
C ASN A 654 38.59 -37.82 6.47
N GLU A 655 39.17 -36.81 7.11
CA GLU A 655 38.63 -35.45 7.14
C GLU A 655 38.54 -34.85 5.74
N ILE A 656 39.60 -35.02 4.93
CA ILE A 656 39.63 -34.55 3.54
C ILE A 656 38.59 -35.34 2.68
N ALA A 657 38.42 -36.65 2.92
CA ALA A 657 37.46 -37.46 2.21
C ALA A 657 36.02 -36.98 2.48
N GLU A 658 35.68 -36.63 3.73
CA GLU A 658 34.38 -36.04 4.09
C GLU A 658 34.15 -34.69 3.40
N GLN A 659 35.13 -33.79 3.41
CA GLN A 659 35.05 -32.50 2.71
C GLN A 659 34.89 -32.69 1.20
N ILE A 660 35.54 -33.64 0.57
CA ILE A 660 35.39 -33.97 -0.84
C ILE A 660 33.97 -34.49 -1.11
N ALA A 661 33.42 -35.35 -0.28
CA ALA A 661 32.08 -35.91 -0.43
C ALA A 661 31.02 -34.77 -0.33
N GLU A 662 31.18 -33.88 0.63
CA GLU A 662 30.29 -32.73 0.82
C GLU A 662 30.31 -31.79 -0.39
N VAL A 663 31.51 -31.36 -0.84
CA VAL A 663 31.63 -30.45 -1.98
C VAL A 663 31.15 -31.07 -3.27
N ARG A 664 31.45 -32.38 -3.50
CA ARG A 664 30.99 -33.14 -4.67
C ARG A 664 29.45 -33.22 -4.71
N SER A 665 28.81 -33.43 -3.55
CA SER A 665 27.35 -33.45 -3.43
C SER A 665 26.73 -32.10 -3.88
N ARG A 666 27.31 -30.97 -3.47
CA ARG A 666 26.85 -29.64 -3.89
C ARG A 666 27.04 -29.40 -5.40
N VAL A 667 28.17 -29.79 -5.96
CA VAL A 667 28.44 -29.69 -7.42
C VAL A 667 27.41 -30.52 -8.19
N LEU A 668 27.16 -31.76 -7.81
CA LEU A 668 26.20 -32.65 -8.46
C LEU A 668 24.76 -32.11 -8.34
N ALA A 669 24.39 -31.58 -7.19
CA ALA A 669 23.07 -31.02 -6.96
C ALA A 669 22.80 -29.80 -7.87
N TYR A 670 23.81 -28.97 -8.11
CA TYR A 670 23.70 -27.84 -9.04
C TYR A 670 23.56 -28.32 -10.49
N GLU A 671 24.39 -29.26 -10.93
CA GLU A 671 24.36 -29.80 -12.30
C GLU A 671 23.04 -30.52 -12.59
N THR A 672 22.55 -31.34 -11.67
CA THR A 672 21.24 -32.01 -11.80
C THR A 672 20.06 -31.00 -11.90
N ARG A 673 20.16 -29.89 -11.20
CA ARG A 673 19.16 -28.82 -11.27
C ARG A 673 19.15 -28.12 -12.65
N LEU A 674 20.32 -27.97 -13.28
CA LEU A 674 20.43 -27.42 -14.64
C LEU A 674 19.90 -28.33 -15.73
N GLU A 675 19.98 -29.66 -15.54
CA GLU A 675 19.51 -30.67 -16.49
C GLU A 675 17.97 -30.78 -16.52
N LYS A 676 17.28 -30.38 -15.45
CA LYS A 676 15.81 -30.37 -15.40
C LYS A 676 15.27 -29.07 -15.99
N PRO A 677 14.66 -29.07 -17.20
CA PRO A 677 14.03 -27.88 -17.72
C PRO A 677 12.82 -27.50 -16.84
N PRO A 678 12.60 -26.21 -16.61
CA PRO A 678 11.41 -25.78 -15.86
C PRO A 678 10.13 -26.25 -16.57
N GLU A 679 9.14 -26.70 -15.79
CA GLU A 679 7.83 -27.07 -16.29
C GLU A 679 7.16 -25.85 -16.96
N LEU A 680 6.61 -26.06 -18.15
CA LEU A 680 5.92 -25.01 -18.88
C LEU A 680 4.47 -24.90 -18.40
N PRO A 681 3.95 -23.69 -18.18
CA PRO A 681 2.52 -23.49 -17.93
C PRO A 681 1.66 -24.08 -19.07
N LYS A 682 0.46 -24.57 -18.72
CA LYS A 682 -0.49 -25.12 -19.73
C LYS A 682 -0.69 -24.13 -20.88
N GLY A 683 -0.55 -24.62 -22.10
CA GLY A 683 -0.73 -23.83 -23.33
C GLY A 683 0.51 -23.05 -23.80
N MET A 684 1.68 -23.24 -23.19
CA MET A 684 2.95 -22.73 -23.71
C MET A 684 3.74 -23.82 -24.44
N VAL A 685 4.33 -23.46 -25.57
CA VAL A 685 5.18 -24.33 -26.37
C VAL A 685 6.60 -23.74 -26.38
N ARG A 686 7.60 -24.59 -26.18
CA ARG A 686 9.00 -24.18 -26.27
C ARG A 686 9.41 -24.10 -27.73
N LEU A 687 9.71 -22.89 -28.25
CA LEU A 687 10.07 -22.66 -29.63
C LEU A 687 11.60 -22.71 -29.89
N GLY A 688 12.42 -22.99 -28.90
CA GLY A 688 13.86 -23.09 -29.05
C GLY A 688 14.54 -23.79 -27.87
N ARG A 689 15.77 -24.25 -28.10
CA ARG A 689 16.66 -24.77 -27.03
C ARG A 689 17.65 -23.67 -26.63
N LYS A 690 17.79 -23.43 -25.35
CA LYS A 690 18.78 -22.52 -24.79
C LYS A 690 20.15 -23.17 -24.80
N GLN A 691 21.15 -22.51 -25.37
CA GLN A 691 22.54 -22.95 -25.35
C GLN A 691 23.25 -22.46 -24.07
N GLU A 692 24.44 -23.00 -23.80
CA GLU A 692 25.23 -22.65 -22.61
C GLU A 692 25.64 -21.17 -22.58
N ASP A 693 25.79 -20.54 -23.73
CA ASP A 693 26.07 -19.10 -23.89
C ASP A 693 24.86 -18.18 -23.66
N GLY A 694 23.70 -18.78 -23.33
CA GLY A 694 22.44 -18.05 -23.11
C GLY A 694 21.68 -17.74 -24.38
N SER A 695 22.19 -18.06 -25.58
CA SER A 695 21.47 -17.97 -26.85
C SER A 695 20.39 -19.03 -26.97
N ILE A 696 19.34 -18.73 -27.76
CA ILE A 696 18.24 -19.66 -28.01
C ILE A 696 18.24 -20.05 -29.48
N VAL A 697 18.47 -21.33 -29.72
CA VAL A 697 18.32 -21.88 -31.10
C VAL A 697 16.86 -22.28 -31.30
N PRO A 698 16.16 -21.68 -32.30
CA PRO A 698 14.78 -22.02 -32.61
C PRO A 698 14.64 -23.50 -32.95
N THR A 699 13.67 -24.17 -32.34
CA THR A 699 13.21 -25.48 -32.84
C THR A 699 12.19 -25.25 -33.96
N LYS A 700 12.32 -25.98 -35.07
CA LYS A 700 11.34 -25.91 -36.17
C LYS A 700 9.93 -26.15 -35.60
N LEU A 701 8.98 -25.32 -35.99
CA LEU A 701 7.57 -25.47 -35.63
C LEU A 701 7.03 -26.82 -36.16
N PRO A 702 6.09 -27.48 -35.46
CA PRO A 702 5.53 -28.77 -35.90
C PRO A 702 4.95 -28.75 -37.32
N ASN A 703 4.51 -27.60 -37.80
CA ASN A 703 3.93 -27.45 -39.17
C ASN A 703 4.97 -27.33 -40.29
N GLU A 704 6.25 -27.14 -40.00
CA GLU A 704 7.31 -27.15 -41.03
C GLU A 704 7.78 -28.56 -41.39
N ARG A 705 7.27 -29.61 -40.74
CA ARG A 705 7.59 -31.00 -41.06
C ARG A 705 6.80 -31.55 -42.23
N GLY A 706 5.82 -30.79 -42.77
CA GLY A 706 4.96 -31.20 -43.87
C GLY A 706 5.30 -30.59 -45.23
N ALA A 707 6.25 -29.66 -45.32
CA ALA A 707 6.57 -28.93 -46.54
C ALA A 707 7.92 -29.30 -47.16
N THR A 708 8.34 -30.55 -47.02
CA THR A 708 9.49 -31.08 -47.79
C THR A 708 9.08 -32.34 -48.50
N ALA A 709 8.33 -32.17 -49.60
CA ALA A 709 8.29 -33.09 -50.72
C ALA A 709 7.36 -32.53 -51.82
N ALA A 710 7.79 -31.51 -52.53
CA ALA A 710 7.50 -31.26 -53.94
C ALA A 710 8.14 -29.92 -54.31
N GLU A 711 9.26 -30.00 -55.01
CA GLU A 711 10.01 -28.99 -55.77
C GLU A 711 10.31 -27.65 -55.10
#